data_984f54c871d5aabb39f6da9bf8576e73
#
_entry.id   984f54c871d5aabb39f6da9bf8576e73
#
_cell.length_a   1.000
_cell.length_b   1.000
_cell.length_c   1.000
_cell.angle_alpha   90.00
_cell.angle_beta   90.00
_cell.angle_gamma   90.00
#
_symmetry.space_group_name_H-M   'P 1'
#
loop_
_entity.id
_entity.type
_entity.pdbx_description
1 polymer ?
#
loop_
_entity_poly.entity_id
_entity_poly.type
_entity_poly.pdbx_seq_one_letter_code
_entity_poly.pdbx_strand_id
1 'polypeptide(L)'
;MKVMLREKIREFTASQRAFVLNTLYIYVVYLVCRLVFLAVNWDMFSDSMTWGKLAEILRGGLVFDTSAILYSNVLYALLMFFPTRYKGYTLYQSVAKCVFFVVNAVCVIANLADCVYFRYTTRRTTATVFSEFRNENNLGGILGAEVVSHWYLFLIGLLLMFAMWKLYYRPKHSVSVFQLMDTKGKVGYYAVQSLLLLAFVPLCVGGMRGGFSTAVRPVTISNANQYADSPLEAAIVLNTPFSMMRTLGTHAFEIPAYFTDKELDAVYSPLHVPGDSLVKRRKNVVVLIVESFGREYIGAYNKWLDGGKYKGYTPFVDSLIAHSVTYRYSYCNGRKSIDGMPSILSGIPMFVEPFFLTPSSMNKVGGLASELKNDGYYSAFFHGAENGSMGFQAFARTTGFQDYFGRTEYDADPRFGGEDDFDGTWAIWDEPFLQFYATKMNEMPQPFITSVFTASSHHPFVIPGEYSNVYKEEGLPIHKCIRYTDNALRQFFNLAKTMPWYSNTLFVLTSDHTNQSDHAYYQTDIGGFCSPVVFFDPSGELEAGERDAIAQQIDIMPTVLGYLGYDKDYISFGIDLFATPAADTWAVNYLNGIYQYLKGDWMLQFDGHKSTALYRFRADQLLKHNLLKEQPGEAAVMERELKAVIQSYMERMVHDRLTAR
;
A
#
# COMPACT_ATOMS: atom_id res chain seq x y z
N MET A 1 12.40 -8.40 55.51
CA MET A 1 12.83 -8.85 54.18
C MET A 1 11.88 -8.45 53.06
N LYS A 2 10.57 -8.80 53.11
CA LYS A 2 9.60 -8.44 52.04
C LYS A 2 9.42 -6.90 51.82
N VAL A 3 9.44 -6.08 52.88
CA VAL A 3 9.30 -4.60 52.77
C VAL A 3 10.53 -4.00 52.10
N MET A 4 11.75 -4.36 52.54
CA MET A 4 13.00 -3.90 51.91
C MET A 4 13.14 -4.30 50.43
N LEU A 5 12.66 -5.51 50.08
CA LEU A 5 12.65 -5.96 48.69
C LEU A 5 11.70 -5.11 47.82
N ARG A 6 10.48 -4.81 48.34
CA ARG A 6 9.51 -3.95 47.67
C ARG A 6 10.07 -2.53 47.46
N GLU A 7 10.75 -1.95 48.43
CA GLU A 7 11.37 -0.63 48.30
C GLU A 7 12.49 -0.61 47.26
N LYS A 8 13.35 -1.60 47.24
CA LYS A 8 14.43 -1.74 46.23
C LYS A 8 13.82 -1.87 44.83
N ILE A 9 12.81 -2.73 44.62
CA ILE A 9 12.11 -2.87 43.32
C ILE A 9 11.48 -1.54 42.91
N ARG A 10 10.80 -0.86 43.84
CA ARG A 10 10.15 0.43 43.60
C ARG A 10 11.12 1.51 43.15
N GLU A 11 12.33 1.49 43.69
CA GLU A 11 13.38 2.43 43.32
C GLU A 11 14.07 2.06 42.00
N PHE A 12 14.34 0.78 41.77
CA PHE A 12 14.94 0.29 40.52
C PHE A 12 14.02 0.54 39.29
N THR A 13 12.73 0.54 39.47
CA THR A 13 11.74 0.74 38.38
C THR A 13 11.13 2.15 38.36
N ALA A 14 11.61 3.10 39.16
CA ALA A 14 11.00 4.41 39.29
C ALA A 14 10.96 5.20 37.95
N SER A 15 12.05 5.15 37.16
CA SER A 15 12.09 5.81 35.86
C SER A 15 11.16 5.17 34.83
N GLN A 16 11.09 3.84 34.80
CA GLN A 16 10.22 3.11 33.87
C GLN A 16 8.74 3.35 34.18
N ARG A 17 8.39 3.38 35.47
CA ARG A 17 7.01 3.76 35.89
C ARG A 17 6.69 5.21 35.50
N ALA A 18 7.65 6.13 35.68
CA ALA A 18 7.46 7.51 35.25
C ALA A 18 7.28 7.60 33.73
N PHE A 19 8.04 6.85 32.95
CA PHE A 19 7.87 6.76 31.50
C PHE A 19 6.45 6.29 31.15
N VAL A 20 6.00 5.17 31.72
CA VAL A 20 4.66 4.62 31.44
C VAL A 20 3.55 5.63 31.79
N LEU A 21 3.60 6.23 32.99
CA LEU A 21 2.59 7.21 33.42
C LEU A 21 2.57 8.46 32.55
N ASN A 22 3.74 9.00 32.21
CA ASN A 22 3.84 10.17 31.34
C ASN A 22 3.40 9.82 29.89
N THR A 23 3.70 8.63 29.40
CA THR A 23 3.24 8.16 28.09
C THR A 23 1.72 8.00 28.06
N LEU A 24 1.12 7.39 29.08
CA LEU A 24 -0.36 7.29 29.20
C LEU A 24 -1.01 8.68 29.22
N TYR A 25 -0.38 9.63 29.90
CA TYR A 25 -0.85 11.01 29.90
C TYR A 25 -0.80 11.63 28.50
N ILE A 26 0.25 11.38 27.71
CA ILE A 26 0.33 11.88 26.31
C ILE A 26 -0.75 11.26 25.43
N TYR A 27 -1.14 10.00 25.61
CA TYR A 27 -2.30 9.44 24.90
C TYR A 27 -3.58 10.25 25.17
N VAL A 28 -3.79 10.70 26.40
CA VAL A 28 -4.95 11.55 26.71
C VAL A 28 -4.82 12.91 25.99
N VAL A 29 -3.63 13.49 25.93
CA VAL A 29 -3.38 14.75 25.20
C VAL A 29 -3.68 14.58 23.71
N TYR A 30 -3.21 13.48 23.08
CA TYR A 30 -3.49 13.19 21.66
C TYR A 30 -4.98 12.96 21.40
N LEU A 31 -5.67 12.26 22.33
CA LEU A 31 -7.13 12.11 22.25
C LEU A 31 -7.83 13.47 22.28
N VAL A 32 -7.42 14.37 23.17
CA VAL A 32 -7.98 15.73 23.24
C VAL A 32 -7.73 16.48 21.93
N CYS A 33 -6.51 16.44 21.38
CA CYS A 33 -6.20 17.06 20.08
C CYS A 33 -7.08 16.49 18.96
N ARG A 34 -7.31 15.18 18.93
CA ARG A 34 -8.18 14.50 17.95
C ARG A 34 -9.63 14.96 18.08
N LEU A 35 -10.16 15.06 19.29
CA LEU A 35 -11.52 15.55 19.54
C LEU A 35 -11.67 17.03 19.18
N VAL A 36 -10.66 17.83 19.44
CA VAL A 36 -10.61 19.26 19.01
C VAL A 36 -10.60 19.34 17.48
N PHE A 37 -9.78 18.53 16.81
CA PHE A 37 -9.77 18.44 15.35
C PHE A 37 -11.14 18.08 14.78
N LEU A 38 -11.79 17.06 15.33
CA LEU A 38 -13.14 16.66 14.92
C LEU A 38 -14.15 17.77 15.16
N ALA A 39 -14.10 18.44 16.33
CA ALA A 39 -15.04 19.51 16.69
C ALA A 39 -14.89 20.74 15.79
N VAL A 40 -13.66 21.15 15.47
CA VAL A 40 -13.38 22.31 14.60
C VAL A 40 -13.82 22.06 13.15
N ASN A 41 -13.75 20.81 12.70
CA ASN A 41 -14.10 20.42 11.33
C ASN A 41 -15.41 19.60 11.27
N TRP A 42 -16.27 19.74 12.26
CA TRP A 42 -17.50 18.95 12.40
C TRP A 42 -18.41 19.01 11.18
N ASP A 43 -18.51 20.16 10.55
CA ASP A 43 -19.28 20.39 9.33
C ASP A 43 -18.88 19.48 8.17
N MET A 44 -17.61 19.06 8.12
CA MET A 44 -17.10 18.16 7.08
C MET A 44 -17.39 16.67 7.35
N PHE A 45 -17.76 16.31 8.58
CA PHE A 45 -17.90 14.92 9.03
C PHE A 45 -19.30 14.55 9.52
N SER A 46 -20.16 15.56 9.81
CA SER A 46 -21.46 15.39 10.47
C SER A 46 -22.36 14.37 9.79
N ASP A 47 -22.40 14.37 8.47
CA ASP A 47 -23.36 13.56 7.67
C ASP A 47 -23.02 12.07 7.68
N SER A 48 -21.75 11.73 7.89
CA SER A 48 -21.28 10.34 7.89
C SER A 48 -21.01 9.78 9.28
N MET A 49 -20.94 10.64 10.33
CA MET A 49 -20.46 10.26 11.65
C MET A 49 -21.53 9.59 12.51
N THR A 50 -21.36 8.31 12.81
CA THR A 50 -22.13 7.55 13.78
C THR A 50 -21.29 7.18 14.99
N TRP A 51 -21.94 6.81 16.12
CA TRP A 51 -21.20 6.37 17.31
C TRP A 51 -20.34 5.12 17.06
N GLY A 52 -20.77 4.21 16.20
CA GLY A 52 -20.00 3.03 15.81
C GLY A 52 -18.74 3.41 15.04
N LYS A 53 -18.86 4.28 14.02
CA LYS A 53 -17.73 4.82 13.27
C LYS A 53 -16.75 5.57 14.15
N LEU A 54 -17.26 6.43 15.04
CA LEU A 54 -16.39 7.16 15.96
C LEU A 54 -15.57 6.19 16.83
N ALA A 55 -16.17 5.12 17.32
CA ALA A 55 -15.45 4.11 18.09
C ALA A 55 -14.37 3.40 17.26
N GLU A 56 -14.65 3.07 15.98
CA GLU A 56 -13.67 2.47 15.06
C GLU A 56 -12.53 3.43 14.76
N ILE A 57 -12.82 4.69 14.45
CA ILE A 57 -11.86 5.76 14.23
C ILE A 57 -10.96 5.96 15.47
N LEU A 58 -11.52 5.99 16.67
CA LEU A 58 -10.75 6.12 17.90
C LEU A 58 -9.87 4.90 18.17
N ARG A 59 -10.38 3.70 17.87
CA ARG A 59 -9.58 2.47 17.93
C ARG A 59 -8.40 2.52 16.99
N GLY A 60 -8.63 2.89 15.73
CA GLY A 60 -7.56 3.09 14.74
C GLY A 60 -6.58 4.18 15.20
N GLY A 61 -7.11 5.30 15.70
CA GLY A 61 -6.30 6.41 16.22
C GLY A 61 -5.28 5.99 17.26
N LEU A 62 -5.59 5.03 18.13
CA LEU A 62 -4.63 4.50 19.12
C LEU A 62 -3.40 3.87 18.48
N VAL A 63 -3.53 3.22 17.32
CA VAL A 63 -2.39 2.61 16.60
C VAL A 63 -1.43 3.70 16.12
N PHE A 64 -1.98 4.75 15.49
CA PHE A 64 -1.19 5.87 14.97
C PHE A 64 -0.62 6.75 16.09
N ASP A 65 -1.36 6.95 17.16
CA ASP A 65 -0.89 7.67 18.35
C ASP A 65 0.26 6.89 19.01
N THR A 66 0.15 5.56 19.13
CA THR A 66 1.24 4.72 19.65
C THR A 66 2.51 4.89 18.84
N SER A 67 2.39 4.80 17.51
CA SER A 67 3.53 4.97 16.61
C SER A 67 4.14 6.38 16.77
N ALA A 68 3.34 7.45 16.69
CA ALA A 68 3.81 8.82 16.82
C ALA A 68 4.49 9.11 18.17
N ILE A 69 3.86 8.68 19.25
CA ILE A 69 4.37 8.91 20.62
C ILE A 69 5.71 8.18 20.82
N LEU A 70 5.83 6.93 20.36
CA LEU A 70 7.06 6.16 20.53
C LEU A 70 8.19 6.70 19.66
N TYR A 71 7.93 7.10 18.40
CA TYR A 71 8.93 7.72 17.53
C TYR A 71 9.40 9.08 18.09
N SER A 72 8.48 9.96 18.43
CA SER A 72 8.82 11.30 18.91
C SER A 72 9.54 11.26 20.28
N ASN A 73 9.16 10.33 21.15
CA ASN A 73 9.71 10.23 22.51
C ASN A 73 10.87 9.25 22.66
N VAL A 74 11.53 8.80 21.56
CA VAL A 74 12.69 7.89 21.64
C VAL A 74 13.78 8.40 22.59
N LEU A 75 14.14 9.68 22.50
CA LEU A 75 15.17 10.27 23.36
C LEU A 75 14.73 10.26 24.83
N TYR A 76 13.47 10.59 25.10
CA TYR A 76 12.92 10.50 26.47
C TYR A 76 12.93 9.06 26.98
N ALA A 77 12.53 8.09 26.15
CA ALA A 77 12.56 6.68 26.48
C ALA A 77 13.99 6.23 26.80
N LEU A 78 14.97 6.62 25.99
CA LEU A 78 16.39 6.32 26.25
C LEU A 78 16.84 6.89 27.60
N LEU A 79 16.51 8.14 27.93
CA LEU A 79 16.82 8.72 29.23
C LEU A 79 16.20 7.93 30.39
N MET A 80 14.99 7.38 30.21
CA MET A 80 14.29 6.63 31.27
C MET A 80 14.75 5.17 31.40
N PHE A 81 15.16 4.51 30.31
CA PHE A 81 15.54 3.11 30.33
C PHE A 81 17.06 2.85 30.36
N PHE A 82 17.88 3.78 29.86
CA PHE A 82 19.33 3.58 29.81
C PHE A 82 19.93 3.27 31.20
N PRO A 83 20.77 2.22 31.37
CA PRO A 83 21.34 1.83 32.66
C PRO A 83 22.38 2.85 33.13
N THR A 84 21.99 3.81 33.96
CA THR A 84 22.90 4.83 34.48
C THR A 84 22.61 5.16 35.94
N ARG A 85 23.68 5.47 36.68
CA ARG A 85 23.64 5.94 38.09
C ARG A 85 23.07 7.38 38.20
N TYR A 86 23.04 8.11 37.10
CA TYR A 86 22.70 9.55 37.14
C TYR A 86 21.20 9.82 37.26
N LYS A 87 20.33 8.81 37.09
CA LYS A 87 18.86 8.96 37.16
C LYS A 87 18.36 9.60 38.48
N GLY A 88 19.09 9.42 39.57
CA GLY A 88 18.76 10.04 40.89
C GLY A 88 19.04 11.54 40.97
N TYR A 89 19.86 12.10 40.09
CA TYR A 89 20.22 13.51 40.14
C TYR A 89 19.12 14.42 39.63
N THR A 90 18.90 15.53 40.31
CA THR A 90 17.87 16.55 39.98
C THR A 90 18.06 17.08 38.55
N LEU A 91 19.32 17.37 38.16
CA LEU A 91 19.64 17.86 36.82
C LEU A 91 19.24 16.85 35.73
N TYR A 92 19.58 15.57 35.91
CA TYR A 92 19.20 14.50 34.97
C TYR A 92 17.68 14.45 34.76
N GLN A 93 16.92 14.47 35.86
CA GLN A 93 15.47 14.45 35.82
C GLN A 93 14.87 15.74 35.23
N SER A 94 15.54 16.88 35.41
CA SER A 94 15.12 18.15 34.77
C SER A 94 15.36 18.13 33.29
N VAL A 95 16.50 17.58 32.82
CA VAL A 95 16.78 17.37 31.38
C VAL A 95 15.73 16.43 30.77
N ALA A 96 15.45 15.30 31.41
CA ALA A 96 14.45 14.35 30.95
C ALA A 96 13.04 15.00 30.85
N LYS A 97 12.66 15.82 31.84
CA LYS A 97 11.42 16.59 31.81
C LYS A 97 11.39 17.62 30.67
N CYS A 98 12.50 18.34 30.46
CA CYS A 98 12.60 19.30 29.35
C CYS A 98 12.48 18.60 27.98
N VAL A 99 13.18 17.48 27.77
CA VAL A 99 13.08 16.70 26.53
C VAL A 99 11.63 16.24 26.29
N PHE A 100 11.02 15.63 27.32
CA PHE A 100 9.61 15.22 27.24
C PHE A 100 8.70 16.40 26.87
N PHE A 101 8.85 17.52 27.55
CA PHE A 101 8.00 18.70 27.34
C PHE A 101 8.17 19.30 25.95
N VAL A 102 9.41 19.55 25.52
CA VAL A 102 9.68 20.19 24.22
C VAL A 102 9.17 19.35 23.07
N VAL A 103 9.46 18.03 23.08
CA VAL A 103 9.02 17.12 22.02
C VAL A 103 7.50 17.09 21.92
N ASN A 104 6.82 16.91 23.05
CA ASN A 104 5.36 16.80 23.04
C ASN A 104 4.66 18.15 22.82
N ALA A 105 5.27 19.26 23.20
CA ALA A 105 4.77 20.60 22.87
C ALA A 105 4.76 20.84 21.35
N VAL A 106 5.84 20.46 20.66
CA VAL A 106 5.91 20.52 19.18
C VAL A 106 4.81 19.65 18.56
N CYS A 107 4.61 18.43 19.08
CA CYS A 107 3.56 17.54 18.59
C CYS A 107 2.14 18.10 18.82
N VAL A 108 1.89 18.74 19.96
CA VAL A 108 0.60 19.42 20.25
C VAL A 108 0.37 20.59 19.31
N ILE A 109 1.40 21.44 19.12
CA ILE A 109 1.33 22.58 18.19
C ILE A 109 1.00 22.08 16.78
N ALA A 110 1.69 21.05 16.29
CA ALA A 110 1.44 20.48 14.98
C ALA A 110 -0.01 19.96 14.84
N ASN A 111 -0.53 19.21 15.82
CA ASN A 111 -1.91 18.74 15.79
C ASN A 111 -2.95 19.86 15.82
N LEU A 112 -2.73 20.93 16.59
CA LEU A 112 -3.68 22.03 16.69
C LEU A 112 -3.62 22.98 15.48
N ALA A 113 -2.44 23.25 14.95
CA ALA A 113 -2.29 24.02 13.71
C ALA A 113 -2.99 23.32 12.53
N ASP A 114 -2.92 22.01 12.49
CA ASP A 114 -3.55 21.20 11.47
C ASP A 114 -5.09 21.22 11.53
N CYS A 115 -5.70 21.57 12.65
CA CYS A 115 -7.15 21.78 12.72
C CYS A 115 -7.63 22.87 11.76
N VAL A 116 -6.80 23.88 11.51
CA VAL A 116 -7.08 24.99 10.58
C VAL A 116 -6.62 24.64 9.17
N TYR A 117 -5.38 24.16 9.03
CA TYR A 117 -4.79 23.85 7.73
C TYR A 117 -5.56 22.78 6.96
N PHE A 118 -6.15 21.81 7.66
CA PHE A 118 -7.01 20.77 7.10
C PHE A 118 -8.20 21.32 6.31
N ARG A 119 -8.78 22.43 6.71
CA ARG A 119 -9.93 23.06 6.00
C ARG A 119 -9.57 23.49 4.58
N TYR A 120 -8.31 23.79 4.34
CA TYR A 120 -7.81 24.20 3.03
C TYR A 120 -7.34 23.02 2.18
N THR A 121 -6.79 21.99 2.82
CA THR A 121 -6.14 20.91 2.12
C THR A 121 -6.94 19.60 2.09
N THR A 122 -7.94 19.46 2.98
CA THR A 122 -8.72 18.24 3.24
C THR A 122 -7.85 17.02 3.58
N ARG A 123 -6.58 17.24 3.94
CA ARG A 123 -5.58 16.22 4.26
C ARG A 123 -4.80 16.58 5.51
N ARG A 124 -4.34 15.57 6.25
CA ARG A 124 -3.39 15.82 7.34
C ARG A 124 -2.08 16.38 6.81
N THR A 125 -1.55 17.38 7.50
CA THR A 125 -0.26 18.00 7.20
C THR A 125 0.85 16.94 7.15
N THR A 126 1.62 16.95 6.08
CA THR A 126 2.77 16.09 5.84
C THR A 126 4.05 16.91 5.82
N ALA A 127 5.21 16.26 5.67
CA ALA A 127 6.49 16.95 5.60
C ALA A 127 6.63 17.90 4.39
N THR A 128 5.78 17.77 3.37
CA THR A 128 5.76 18.65 2.19
C THR A 128 5.46 20.12 2.57
N VAL A 129 4.77 20.35 3.69
CA VAL A 129 4.48 21.69 4.20
C VAL A 129 5.74 22.56 4.35
N PHE A 130 6.89 21.97 4.66
CA PHE A 130 8.15 22.72 4.76
C PHE A 130 8.64 23.25 3.40
N SER A 131 8.38 22.53 2.30
CA SER A 131 8.69 22.99 0.95
C SER A 131 7.69 24.01 0.45
N GLU A 132 6.40 23.84 0.77
CA GLU A 132 5.33 24.77 0.44
C GLU A 132 5.59 26.15 1.09
N PHE A 133 5.87 26.17 2.40
CA PHE A 133 6.14 27.41 3.12
C PHE A 133 7.49 28.07 2.80
N ARG A 134 8.45 27.35 2.22
CA ARG A 134 9.72 27.94 1.79
C ARG A 134 9.54 29.02 0.71
N ASN A 135 8.54 28.85 -0.12
CA ASN A 135 8.26 29.73 -1.26
C ASN A 135 7.26 30.84 -0.92
N GLU A 136 6.75 30.89 0.32
CA GLU A 136 5.77 31.88 0.76
C GLU A 136 6.44 33.09 1.39
N ASN A 137 6.37 34.23 0.70
CA ASN A 137 7.02 35.46 1.14
C ASN A 137 6.27 36.17 2.29
N ASN A 138 4.98 35.89 2.52
CA ASN A 138 4.14 36.52 3.55
C ASN A 138 3.73 35.56 4.66
N LEU A 139 4.54 34.55 4.93
CA LEU A 139 4.22 33.51 5.92
C LEU A 139 3.88 34.08 7.30
N GLY A 140 4.62 35.13 7.74
CA GLY A 140 4.38 35.79 9.04
C GLY A 140 3.00 36.49 9.14
N GLY A 141 2.57 37.11 8.05
CA GLY A 141 1.24 37.72 7.97
C GLY A 141 0.11 36.70 7.99
N ILE A 142 0.27 35.63 7.22
CA ILE A 142 -0.70 34.51 7.15
C ILE A 142 -0.85 33.87 8.53
N LEU A 143 0.26 33.46 9.14
CA LEU A 143 0.23 32.80 10.46
C LEU A 143 -0.33 33.73 11.53
N GLY A 144 -0.01 35.06 11.48
CA GLY A 144 -0.55 36.04 12.41
C GLY A 144 -2.06 36.17 12.28
N ALA A 145 -2.59 36.26 11.07
CA ALA A 145 -4.03 36.33 10.81
C ALA A 145 -4.76 35.07 11.31
N GLU A 146 -4.18 33.89 11.05
CA GLU A 146 -4.77 32.59 11.48
C GLU A 146 -4.77 32.47 13.02
N VAL A 147 -3.72 32.90 13.72
CA VAL A 147 -3.69 32.92 15.20
C VAL A 147 -4.77 33.81 15.76
N VAL A 148 -5.01 34.98 15.17
CA VAL A 148 -6.08 35.91 15.62
C VAL A 148 -7.46 35.30 15.34
N SER A 149 -7.68 34.74 14.18
CA SER A 149 -8.97 34.14 13.78
C SER A 149 -9.33 32.91 14.62
N HIS A 150 -8.32 32.15 15.01
CA HIS A 150 -8.46 30.87 15.73
C HIS A 150 -7.84 30.92 17.15
N TRP A 151 -7.93 32.08 17.82
CA TRP A 151 -7.33 32.34 19.14
C TRP A 151 -7.66 31.24 20.18
N TYR A 152 -8.83 30.63 20.10
CA TYR A 152 -9.25 29.57 21.01
C TYR A 152 -8.37 28.30 20.90
N LEU A 153 -7.86 27.95 19.71
CA LEU A 153 -6.91 26.82 19.54
C LEU A 153 -5.57 27.16 20.21
N PHE A 154 -5.13 28.41 20.11
CA PHE A 154 -3.93 28.87 20.82
C PHE A 154 -4.10 28.76 22.35
N LEU A 155 -5.26 29.14 22.86
CA LEU A 155 -5.57 28.97 24.28
C LEU A 155 -5.61 27.53 24.73
N ILE A 156 -6.25 26.64 23.94
CA ILE A 156 -6.25 25.17 24.19
C ILE A 156 -4.80 24.66 24.21
N GLY A 157 -3.98 25.05 23.27
CA GLY A 157 -2.57 24.67 23.20
C GLY A 157 -1.79 25.08 24.44
N LEU A 158 -1.97 26.33 24.90
CA LEU A 158 -1.35 26.81 26.13
C LEU A 158 -1.82 26.03 27.37
N LEU A 159 -3.10 25.72 27.46
CA LEU A 159 -3.66 24.91 28.55
C LEU A 159 -3.10 23.51 28.57
N LEU A 160 -3.01 22.84 27.39
CA LEU A 160 -2.42 21.51 27.28
C LEU A 160 -0.92 21.52 27.65
N MET A 161 -0.15 22.48 27.16
CA MET A 161 1.26 22.64 27.52
C MET A 161 1.46 22.91 29.00
N PHE A 162 0.65 23.82 29.61
CA PHE A 162 0.67 24.05 31.03
C PHE A 162 0.36 22.80 31.84
N ALA A 163 -0.68 22.05 31.43
CA ALA A 163 -1.05 20.77 32.04
C ALA A 163 0.08 19.73 31.91
N MET A 164 0.70 19.61 30.74
CA MET A 164 1.85 18.72 30.54
C MET A 164 3.03 19.06 31.46
N TRP A 165 3.30 20.36 31.65
CA TRP A 165 4.37 20.79 32.54
C TRP A 165 4.05 20.50 33.99
N LYS A 166 2.83 20.74 34.45
CA LYS A 166 2.37 20.59 35.83
C LYS A 166 2.12 19.14 36.24
N LEU A 167 1.52 18.34 35.35
CA LEU A 167 1.13 16.96 35.62
C LEU A 167 2.24 15.95 35.32
N TYR A 168 3.39 16.39 34.79
CA TYR A 168 4.52 15.54 34.57
C TYR A 168 4.90 14.75 35.83
N TYR A 169 4.81 13.44 35.76
CA TYR A 169 5.17 12.56 36.86
C TYR A 169 6.69 12.42 36.94
N ARG A 170 7.28 13.02 37.97
CA ARG A 170 8.72 12.97 38.24
C ARG A 170 9.06 11.67 39.00
N PRO A 171 9.99 10.84 38.50
CA PRO A 171 10.40 9.64 39.25
C PRO A 171 11.07 10.01 40.56
N LYS A 172 10.66 9.34 41.62
CA LYS A 172 11.30 9.52 42.97
C LYS A 172 12.48 8.55 43.06
N HIS A 173 13.66 9.07 42.88
CA HIS A 173 14.90 8.35 43.10
C HIS A 173 15.63 8.94 44.32
N SER A 174 16.26 8.07 45.12
CA SER A 174 17.16 8.49 46.17
C SER A 174 18.61 8.27 45.73
N VAL A 175 19.33 9.36 45.50
CA VAL A 175 20.77 9.28 45.16
C VAL A 175 21.54 8.52 46.27
N SER A 176 21.13 8.71 47.53
CA SER A 176 21.73 8.05 48.69
C SER A 176 21.61 6.51 48.65
N VAL A 177 20.47 5.99 48.15
CA VAL A 177 20.29 4.53 48.09
C VAL A 177 21.29 3.87 47.15
N PHE A 178 21.53 4.43 45.96
CA PHE A 178 22.54 3.87 45.06
C PHE A 178 23.95 4.00 45.62
N GLN A 179 24.28 5.09 46.29
CA GLN A 179 25.58 5.32 46.90
C GLN A 179 25.84 4.35 48.07
N LEU A 180 24.82 4.01 48.86
CA LEU A 180 24.86 3.10 49.99
C LEU A 180 24.82 1.63 49.60
N MET A 181 24.58 1.27 48.32
CA MET A 181 24.61 -0.10 47.85
C MET A 181 26.02 -0.66 47.86
N ASP A 182 26.15 -1.91 48.31
CA ASP A 182 27.34 -2.72 48.13
C ASP A 182 27.56 -3.07 46.64
N THR A 183 28.69 -3.65 46.30
CA THR A 183 29.05 -4.04 44.93
C THR A 183 27.98 -4.96 44.30
N LYS A 184 27.45 -5.93 45.04
CA LYS A 184 26.41 -6.85 44.57
C LYS A 184 25.12 -6.11 44.28
N GLY A 185 24.73 -5.14 45.10
CA GLY A 185 23.55 -4.30 44.89
C GLY A 185 23.66 -3.41 43.62
N LYS A 186 24.86 -2.82 43.38
CA LYS A 186 25.14 -2.05 42.17
C LYS A 186 25.11 -2.92 40.92
N VAL A 187 25.70 -4.10 40.93
CA VAL A 187 25.62 -5.06 39.83
C VAL A 187 24.16 -5.45 39.56
N GLY A 188 23.41 -5.76 40.62
CA GLY A 188 21.99 -6.08 40.53
C GLY A 188 21.17 -4.95 39.93
N TYR A 189 21.45 -3.68 40.29
CA TYR A 189 20.80 -2.50 39.68
C TYR A 189 21.06 -2.44 38.18
N TYR A 190 22.30 -2.50 37.72
CA TYR A 190 22.62 -2.45 36.30
C TYR A 190 22.05 -3.65 35.55
N ALA A 191 22.09 -4.84 36.13
CA ALA A 191 21.46 -6.03 35.49
C ALA A 191 19.96 -5.84 35.28
N VAL A 192 19.23 -5.37 36.29
CA VAL A 192 17.80 -5.11 36.19
C VAL A 192 17.52 -4.01 35.17
N GLN A 193 18.27 -2.90 35.17
CA GLN A 193 18.09 -1.82 34.20
C GLN A 193 18.35 -2.28 32.75
N SER A 194 19.37 -3.10 32.54
CA SER A 194 19.69 -3.67 31.22
C SER A 194 18.61 -4.64 30.76
N LEU A 195 18.10 -5.50 31.65
CA LEU A 195 16.96 -6.38 31.31
C LEU A 195 15.69 -5.61 30.94
N LEU A 196 15.39 -4.54 31.69
CA LEU A 196 14.24 -3.68 31.38
C LEU A 196 14.40 -2.97 30.04
N LEU A 197 15.61 -2.51 29.71
CA LEU A 197 15.89 -1.91 28.39
C LEU A 197 15.74 -2.95 27.27
N LEU A 198 16.31 -4.14 27.44
CA LEU A 198 16.22 -5.25 26.48
C LEU A 198 14.78 -5.69 26.25
N ALA A 199 13.94 -5.72 27.30
CA ALA A 199 12.51 -6.01 27.18
C ALA A 199 11.73 -4.86 26.53
N PHE A 200 12.13 -3.62 26.78
CA PHE A 200 11.45 -2.43 26.23
C PHE A 200 11.69 -2.26 24.72
N VAL A 201 12.90 -2.57 24.22
CA VAL A 201 13.24 -2.36 22.79
C VAL A 201 12.28 -3.08 21.85
N PRO A 202 12.00 -4.40 21.98
CA PRO A 202 11.05 -5.06 21.08
C PRO A 202 9.62 -4.51 21.24
N LEU A 203 9.19 -4.16 22.45
CA LEU A 203 7.89 -3.53 22.69
C LEU A 203 7.79 -2.16 21.99
N CYS A 204 8.85 -1.37 22.07
CA CYS A 204 8.92 -0.07 21.41
C CYS A 204 8.89 -0.23 19.89
N VAL A 205 9.69 -1.16 19.34
CA VAL A 205 9.73 -1.44 17.89
C VAL A 205 8.36 -1.94 17.40
N GLY A 206 7.71 -2.87 18.12
CA GLY A 206 6.38 -3.36 17.78
C GLY A 206 5.33 -2.25 17.79
N GLY A 207 5.34 -1.40 18.80
CA GLY A 207 4.45 -0.23 18.87
C GLY A 207 4.70 0.80 17.77
N MET A 208 5.96 1.08 17.42
CA MET A 208 6.33 1.95 16.31
C MET A 208 5.87 1.40 14.95
N ARG A 209 5.91 0.08 14.78
CA ARG A 209 5.51 -0.61 13.55
C ARG A 209 3.99 -0.77 13.41
N GLY A 210 3.24 -0.64 14.51
CA GLY A 210 1.81 -0.92 14.55
C GLY A 210 1.46 -2.40 14.77
N GLY A 211 2.45 -3.25 15.10
CA GLY A 211 2.26 -4.68 15.38
C GLY A 211 3.56 -5.42 15.65
N PHE A 212 3.45 -6.64 16.16
CA PHE A 212 4.57 -7.49 16.60
C PHE A 212 4.91 -8.62 15.61
N SER A 213 4.02 -8.92 14.68
CA SER A 213 4.27 -9.94 13.65
C SER A 213 5.39 -9.50 12.70
N THR A 214 6.22 -10.44 12.25
CA THR A 214 7.25 -10.22 11.23
C THR A 214 6.63 -9.89 9.87
N ALA A 215 5.43 -10.38 9.61
CA ALA A 215 4.64 -10.09 8.42
C ALA A 215 4.09 -8.65 8.37
N VAL A 216 3.95 -7.98 9.54
CA VAL A 216 3.45 -6.60 9.60
C VAL A 216 4.56 -5.63 9.17
N ARG A 217 4.39 -5.00 8.02
CA ARG A 217 5.21 -3.85 7.63
C ARG A 217 4.92 -2.64 8.52
N PRO A 218 5.86 -1.70 8.68
CA PRO A 218 5.60 -0.49 9.44
C PRO A 218 4.34 0.22 8.93
N VAL A 219 3.45 0.59 9.84
CA VAL A 219 2.21 1.30 9.53
C VAL A 219 2.48 2.58 8.73
N THR A 220 1.70 2.80 7.67
CA THR A 220 1.79 3.94 6.76
C THR A 220 0.53 4.83 6.88
N ILE A 221 0.55 6.01 6.26
CA ILE A 221 -0.63 6.91 6.23
C ILE A 221 -1.85 6.18 5.65
N SER A 222 -1.67 5.44 4.57
CA SER A 222 -2.75 4.68 3.90
C SER A 222 -3.45 3.66 4.79
N ASN A 223 -2.77 3.10 5.80
CA ASN A 223 -3.39 2.18 6.75
C ASN A 223 -4.54 2.81 7.57
N ALA A 224 -4.65 4.14 7.62
CA ALA A 224 -5.77 4.82 8.28
C ALA A 224 -7.13 4.46 7.62
N ASN A 225 -7.13 4.21 6.31
CA ASN A 225 -8.33 3.81 5.56
C ASN A 225 -8.91 2.45 5.99
N GLN A 226 -8.20 1.66 6.79
CA GLN A 226 -8.75 0.43 7.40
C GLN A 226 -9.84 0.73 8.45
N TYR A 227 -9.84 1.94 9.01
CA TYR A 227 -10.71 2.37 10.12
C TYR A 227 -11.70 3.46 9.70
N ALA A 228 -11.82 3.72 8.40
CA ALA A 228 -12.64 4.79 7.85
C ALA A 228 -13.22 4.38 6.50
N ASP A 229 -14.38 4.92 6.14
CA ASP A 229 -15.06 4.61 4.88
C ASP A 229 -14.63 5.56 3.74
N SER A 230 -13.90 6.61 4.08
CA SER A 230 -13.39 7.57 3.10
C SER A 230 -12.01 8.12 3.52
N PRO A 231 -11.20 8.57 2.55
CA PRO A 231 -9.94 9.27 2.84
C PRO A 231 -10.11 10.49 3.73
N LEU A 232 -11.24 11.20 3.61
CA LEU A 232 -11.57 12.34 4.46
C LEU A 232 -11.73 11.92 5.93
N GLU A 233 -12.48 10.84 6.20
CA GLU A 233 -12.64 10.30 7.55
C GLU A 233 -11.33 9.71 8.10
N ALA A 234 -10.50 9.10 7.25
CA ALA A 234 -9.19 8.59 7.63
C ALA A 234 -8.27 9.68 8.19
N ALA A 235 -8.47 10.94 7.83
CA ALA A 235 -7.76 12.06 8.42
C ALA A 235 -8.04 12.21 9.93
N ILE A 236 -9.21 11.78 10.44
CA ILE A 236 -9.48 11.78 11.89
C ILE A 236 -8.70 10.65 12.58
N VAL A 237 -8.51 9.52 11.92
CA VAL A 237 -7.73 8.38 12.44
C VAL A 237 -6.26 8.79 12.61
N LEU A 238 -5.70 9.51 11.65
CA LEU A 238 -4.33 10.00 11.67
C LEU A 238 -4.11 11.08 12.74
N ASN A 239 -2.85 11.30 13.08
CA ASN A 239 -2.38 12.49 13.78
C ASN A 239 -1.23 13.14 12.99
N THR A 240 -1.09 14.44 13.11
CA THR A 240 -0.13 15.23 12.32
C THR A 240 1.34 14.84 12.55
N PRO A 241 1.81 14.62 13.79
CA PRO A 241 3.17 14.15 14.04
C PRO A 241 3.48 12.84 13.31
N PHE A 242 2.56 11.88 13.27
CA PHE A 242 2.72 10.64 12.52
C PHE A 242 2.83 10.92 11.02
N SER A 243 1.90 11.69 10.46
CA SER A 243 1.87 12.00 9.03
C SER A 243 3.15 12.71 8.59
N MET A 244 3.63 13.68 9.35
CA MET A 244 4.89 14.38 9.08
C MET A 244 6.09 13.43 9.14
N MET A 245 6.22 12.63 10.20
CA MET A 245 7.36 11.71 10.34
C MET A 245 7.40 10.63 9.26
N ARG A 246 6.24 10.16 8.81
CA ARG A 246 6.15 9.12 7.77
C ARG A 246 6.42 9.63 6.36
N THR A 247 6.30 10.93 6.16
CA THR A 247 6.55 11.56 4.86
C THR A 247 7.89 12.30 4.80
N LEU A 248 8.67 12.31 5.88
CA LEU A 248 10.04 12.80 5.88
C LEU A 248 10.91 11.94 4.94
N GLY A 249 11.45 12.58 3.90
CA GLY A 249 12.31 11.90 2.91
C GLY A 249 11.56 11.12 1.83
N THR A 250 10.23 11.15 1.79
CA THR A 250 9.46 10.73 0.61
C THR A 250 9.46 11.87 -0.39
N HIS A 251 9.75 11.55 -1.65
CA HIS A 251 9.63 12.53 -2.72
C HIS A 251 8.16 12.80 -2.99
N ALA A 252 7.76 14.06 -2.92
CA ALA A 252 6.46 14.47 -3.43
C ALA A 252 6.47 14.37 -4.96
N PHE A 253 5.32 14.04 -5.57
CA PHE A 253 5.22 14.12 -7.01
C PHE A 253 5.38 15.59 -7.46
N GLU A 254 6.24 15.80 -8.45
CA GLU A 254 6.48 17.12 -9.05
C GLU A 254 5.86 17.12 -10.45
N ILE A 255 5.09 18.17 -10.76
CA ILE A 255 4.44 18.31 -12.06
C ILE A 255 5.48 18.87 -13.05
N PRO A 256 5.90 18.11 -14.07
CA PRO A 256 6.79 18.62 -15.09
C PRO A 256 6.02 19.54 -16.06
N ALA A 257 6.66 20.59 -16.53
CA ALA A 257 6.06 21.54 -17.47
C ALA A 257 6.40 21.17 -18.93
N TYR A 258 5.97 20.00 -19.41
CA TYR A 258 6.21 19.59 -20.80
C TYR A 258 5.19 20.20 -21.77
N PHE A 259 3.96 20.37 -21.33
CA PHE A 259 2.82 20.82 -22.12
C PHE A 259 1.99 21.87 -21.36
N THR A 260 1.28 22.70 -22.10
CA THR A 260 0.12 23.44 -21.58
C THR A 260 -1.09 22.49 -21.45
N ASP A 261 -2.08 22.82 -20.61
CA ASP A 261 -3.25 21.98 -20.36
C ASP A 261 -3.94 21.55 -21.68
N LYS A 262 -4.11 22.51 -22.62
CA LYS A 262 -4.75 22.23 -23.93
C LYS A 262 -3.93 21.28 -24.82
N GLU A 263 -2.63 21.39 -24.77
CA GLU A 263 -1.72 20.52 -25.52
C GLU A 263 -1.68 19.15 -24.91
N LEU A 264 -1.71 19.06 -23.58
CA LEU A 264 -1.71 17.80 -22.84
C LEU A 264 -2.94 16.97 -23.21
N ASP A 265 -4.15 17.52 -23.06
CA ASP A 265 -5.41 16.83 -23.37
C ASP A 265 -5.51 16.41 -24.84
N ALA A 266 -4.87 17.14 -25.76
CA ALA A 266 -4.83 16.78 -27.17
C ALA A 266 -3.90 15.61 -27.50
N VAL A 267 -2.92 15.32 -26.64
CA VAL A 267 -1.97 14.19 -26.80
C VAL A 267 -2.40 12.97 -26.02
N TYR A 268 -2.81 13.15 -24.77
CA TYR A 268 -3.22 12.05 -23.88
C TYR A 268 -4.19 12.52 -22.80
N SER A 269 -5.28 11.80 -22.63
CA SER A 269 -6.22 11.97 -21.52
C SER A 269 -6.55 10.60 -20.91
N PRO A 270 -6.45 10.43 -19.57
CA PRO A 270 -6.88 9.23 -18.89
C PRO A 270 -8.39 9.25 -18.57
N LEU A 271 -9.13 10.25 -19.02
CA LEU A 271 -10.58 10.27 -18.91
C LEU A 271 -11.19 9.42 -20.04
N HIS A 272 -11.86 8.36 -19.64
CA HIS A 272 -12.65 7.52 -20.53
C HIS A 272 -14.09 8.03 -20.59
N VAL A 273 -14.53 8.36 -21.77
CA VAL A 273 -15.92 8.76 -22.06
C VAL A 273 -16.54 7.66 -22.93
N PRO A 274 -17.38 6.80 -22.36
CA PRO A 274 -17.98 5.70 -23.10
C PRO A 274 -18.90 6.17 -24.23
N GLY A 275 -18.92 5.45 -25.35
CA GLY A 275 -19.80 5.76 -26.50
C GLY A 275 -21.22 5.26 -26.29
N ASP A 276 -22.17 5.75 -27.14
CA ASP A 276 -23.60 5.46 -27.03
C ASP A 276 -24.03 4.04 -27.41
N SER A 277 -23.14 3.23 -28.01
CA SER A 277 -23.45 1.92 -28.60
C SER A 277 -22.97 0.72 -27.77
N LEU A 278 -23.01 0.81 -26.44
CA LEU A 278 -22.50 -0.24 -25.57
C LEU A 278 -23.50 -1.38 -25.37
N VAL A 279 -23.00 -2.61 -25.43
CA VAL A 279 -23.77 -3.82 -25.08
C VAL A 279 -23.61 -4.12 -23.60
N LYS A 280 -24.65 -3.87 -22.80
CA LYS A 280 -24.66 -4.19 -21.38
C LYS A 280 -24.59 -5.70 -21.14
N ARG A 281 -23.58 -6.15 -20.42
CA ARG A 281 -23.41 -7.53 -19.95
C ARG A 281 -23.40 -7.55 -18.42
N ARG A 282 -24.32 -8.29 -17.82
CA ARG A 282 -24.40 -8.45 -16.36
C ARG A 282 -23.65 -9.71 -15.92
N LYS A 283 -22.38 -9.81 -16.27
CA LYS A 283 -21.51 -10.91 -15.83
C LYS A 283 -20.86 -10.59 -14.50
N ASN A 284 -20.63 -11.63 -13.70
CA ASN A 284 -19.71 -11.49 -12.57
C ASN A 284 -18.29 -11.26 -13.06
N VAL A 285 -17.46 -10.64 -12.24
CA VAL A 285 -16.03 -10.43 -12.52
C VAL A 285 -15.21 -11.03 -11.40
N VAL A 286 -14.24 -11.86 -11.76
CA VAL A 286 -13.27 -12.47 -10.85
C VAL A 286 -11.87 -12.09 -11.29
N VAL A 287 -11.14 -11.32 -10.46
CA VAL A 287 -9.76 -10.91 -10.73
C VAL A 287 -8.81 -11.72 -9.85
N LEU A 288 -8.01 -12.57 -10.49
CA LEU A 288 -7.00 -13.41 -9.85
C LEU A 288 -5.64 -12.71 -9.99
N ILE A 289 -5.17 -12.09 -8.90
CA ILE A 289 -3.85 -11.46 -8.82
C ILE A 289 -2.90 -12.49 -8.19
N VAL A 290 -2.02 -13.05 -9.00
CA VAL A 290 -1.14 -14.13 -8.57
C VAL A 290 0.24 -13.57 -8.22
N GLU A 291 0.64 -13.73 -6.97
CA GLU A 291 1.91 -13.23 -6.42
C GLU A 291 3.11 -13.69 -7.23
N SER A 292 3.93 -12.74 -7.71
CA SER A 292 5.22 -12.98 -8.37
C SER A 292 5.17 -13.91 -9.60
N PHE A 293 4.01 -14.03 -10.26
CA PHE A 293 3.74 -15.02 -11.30
C PHE A 293 4.13 -14.54 -12.71
N GLY A 294 5.44 -14.28 -12.91
CA GLY A 294 5.98 -13.76 -14.17
C GLY A 294 5.73 -14.68 -15.37
N ARG A 295 5.68 -14.08 -16.57
CA ARG A 295 5.49 -14.82 -17.84
C ARG A 295 6.55 -15.89 -18.09
N GLU A 296 7.76 -15.71 -17.57
CA GLU A 296 8.84 -16.69 -17.73
C GLU A 296 8.40 -18.10 -17.29
N TYR A 297 7.62 -18.19 -16.21
CA TYR A 297 7.22 -19.48 -15.66
C TYR A 297 6.14 -20.20 -16.45
N ILE A 298 5.46 -19.52 -17.40
CA ILE A 298 4.31 -20.00 -18.15
C ILE A 298 4.76 -20.57 -19.50
N GLY A 299 4.61 -21.88 -19.68
CA GLY A 299 5.08 -22.59 -20.88
C GLY A 299 4.38 -22.12 -22.17
N ALA A 300 3.09 -21.79 -22.09
CA ALA A 300 2.31 -21.32 -23.24
C ALA A 300 2.91 -20.10 -23.95
N TYR A 301 3.53 -19.19 -23.21
CA TYR A 301 4.18 -17.98 -23.74
C TYR A 301 5.60 -18.23 -24.25
N ASN A 302 6.24 -19.33 -23.85
CA ASN A 302 7.68 -19.54 -23.95
C ASN A 302 8.07 -20.73 -24.83
N LYS A 303 7.26 -21.08 -25.82
CA LYS A 303 7.51 -22.19 -26.76
C LYS A 303 8.82 -22.03 -27.55
N TRP A 304 9.44 -20.88 -27.53
CA TRP A 304 10.70 -20.56 -28.21
C TRP A 304 11.94 -20.74 -27.32
N LEU A 305 11.79 -20.79 -26.00
CA LEU A 305 12.90 -20.99 -25.07
C LEU A 305 13.49 -22.41 -25.18
N ASP A 306 14.76 -22.56 -24.84
CA ASP A 306 15.52 -23.82 -24.82
C ASP A 306 15.44 -24.60 -26.15
N GLY A 307 15.42 -23.86 -27.26
CA GLY A 307 15.26 -24.47 -28.59
C GLY A 307 13.92 -25.16 -28.80
N GLY A 308 12.87 -24.65 -28.15
CA GLY A 308 11.50 -25.19 -28.23
C GLY A 308 11.19 -26.32 -27.26
N LYS A 309 12.07 -26.60 -26.29
CA LYS A 309 11.91 -27.66 -25.30
C LYS A 309 11.35 -27.18 -23.95
N TYR A 310 11.34 -25.87 -23.71
CA TYR A 310 10.86 -25.29 -22.47
C TYR A 310 9.36 -25.56 -22.27
N LYS A 311 8.98 -26.05 -21.09
CA LYS A 311 7.60 -26.40 -20.75
C LYS A 311 7.00 -25.48 -19.68
N GLY A 312 7.84 -24.64 -19.04
CA GLY A 312 7.42 -23.85 -17.89
C GLY A 312 7.05 -24.70 -16.67
N TYR A 313 6.35 -24.06 -15.74
CA TYR A 313 5.99 -24.64 -14.44
C TYR A 313 4.48 -24.66 -14.19
N THR A 314 3.66 -24.30 -15.19
CA THR A 314 2.24 -23.94 -15.03
C THR A 314 1.32 -24.70 -15.99
N PRO A 315 1.28 -26.05 -15.93
CA PRO A 315 0.49 -26.85 -16.89
C PRO A 315 -1.01 -26.53 -16.86
N PHE A 316 -1.57 -26.12 -15.71
CA PHE A 316 -2.97 -25.72 -15.64
C PHE A 316 -3.20 -24.36 -16.30
N VAL A 317 -2.39 -23.34 -15.97
CA VAL A 317 -2.52 -21.99 -16.57
C VAL A 317 -2.24 -22.06 -18.07
N ASP A 318 -1.32 -22.90 -18.55
CA ASP A 318 -1.11 -23.16 -19.98
C ASP A 318 -2.40 -23.67 -20.67
N SER A 319 -3.12 -24.59 -20.02
CA SER A 319 -4.41 -25.07 -20.49
C SER A 319 -5.50 -24.00 -20.46
N LEU A 320 -5.53 -23.15 -19.44
CA LEU A 320 -6.47 -22.05 -19.33
C LEU A 320 -6.25 -21.01 -20.44
N ILE A 321 -5.00 -20.65 -20.71
CA ILE A 321 -4.58 -19.73 -21.78
C ILE A 321 -5.08 -20.19 -23.15
N ALA A 322 -5.07 -21.50 -23.42
CA ALA A 322 -5.56 -22.05 -24.69
C ALA A 322 -7.04 -21.76 -24.95
N HIS A 323 -7.82 -21.42 -23.92
CA HIS A 323 -9.25 -21.10 -23.99
C HIS A 323 -9.54 -19.64 -23.62
N SER A 324 -8.54 -18.77 -23.61
CA SER A 324 -8.61 -17.40 -23.15
C SER A 324 -8.15 -16.41 -24.22
N VAL A 325 -8.52 -15.13 -24.06
CA VAL A 325 -7.83 -14.04 -24.73
C VAL A 325 -6.56 -13.72 -23.95
N THR A 326 -5.43 -13.68 -24.65
CA THR A 326 -4.14 -13.30 -24.09
C THR A 326 -3.34 -12.45 -25.08
N TYR A 327 -2.18 -11.95 -24.65
CA TYR A 327 -1.39 -11.00 -25.41
C TYR A 327 0.06 -11.47 -25.53
N ARG A 328 0.62 -11.38 -26.74
CA ARG A 328 2.00 -11.75 -27.00
C ARG A 328 2.99 -10.89 -26.19
N TYR A 329 2.68 -9.63 -25.98
CA TYR A 329 3.49 -8.66 -25.25
C TYR A 329 2.65 -8.09 -24.11
N SER A 330 2.88 -8.56 -22.88
CA SER A 330 2.12 -8.11 -21.71
C SER A 330 3.04 -7.85 -20.53
N TYR A 331 2.77 -6.75 -19.80
CA TYR A 331 3.67 -6.19 -18.81
C TYR A 331 2.95 -5.76 -17.53
N CYS A 332 3.65 -5.88 -16.40
CA CYS A 332 3.25 -5.22 -15.17
C CYS A 332 3.72 -3.73 -15.16
N ASN A 333 3.06 -2.90 -14.35
CA ASN A 333 3.37 -1.47 -14.24
C ASN A 333 4.19 -1.12 -13.00
N GLY A 334 4.68 -2.11 -12.26
CA GLY A 334 5.53 -1.95 -11.10
C GLY A 334 6.30 -3.22 -10.77
N ARG A 335 7.14 -3.17 -9.73
CA ARG A 335 8.03 -4.27 -9.33
C ARG A 335 7.76 -4.76 -7.90
N LYS A 336 6.67 -4.32 -7.29
CA LYS A 336 6.25 -4.65 -5.93
C LYS A 336 4.75 -4.89 -5.88
N SER A 337 4.29 -5.72 -4.97
CA SER A 337 2.86 -6.03 -4.79
C SER A 337 2.00 -4.78 -4.55
N ILE A 338 2.55 -3.79 -3.84
CA ILE A 338 1.89 -2.50 -3.61
C ILE A 338 1.68 -1.65 -4.88
N ASP A 339 2.45 -1.92 -5.94
CA ASP A 339 2.32 -1.26 -7.25
C ASP A 339 1.28 -1.97 -8.12
N GLY A 340 1.25 -3.31 -8.05
CA GLY A 340 0.39 -4.14 -8.90
C GLY A 340 -1.09 -3.92 -8.63
N MET A 341 -1.48 -3.81 -7.37
CA MET A 341 -2.89 -3.69 -6.99
C MET A 341 -3.56 -2.42 -7.55
N PRO A 342 -2.98 -1.20 -7.42
CA PRO A 342 -3.50 0.00 -8.06
C PRO A 342 -3.51 -0.09 -9.59
N SER A 343 -2.50 -0.72 -10.19
CA SER A 343 -2.42 -0.87 -11.63
C SER A 343 -3.55 -1.74 -12.17
N ILE A 344 -3.84 -2.86 -11.51
CA ILE A 344 -4.84 -3.84 -11.94
C ILE A 344 -6.27 -3.34 -11.67
N LEU A 345 -6.53 -2.83 -10.47
CA LEU A 345 -7.90 -2.56 -10.00
C LEU A 345 -8.36 -1.13 -10.24
N SER A 346 -7.42 -0.19 -10.46
CA SER A 346 -7.72 1.24 -10.64
C SER A 346 -7.08 1.86 -11.90
N GLY A 347 -6.33 1.07 -12.67
CA GLY A 347 -5.69 1.56 -13.89
C GLY A 347 -4.65 2.66 -13.65
N ILE A 348 -3.94 2.62 -12.51
CA ILE A 348 -2.96 3.63 -12.09
C ILE A 348 -1.55 3.03 -12.14
N PRO A 349 -0.65 3.46 -13.04
CA PRO A 349 0.72 2.96 -13.10
C PRO A 349 1.56 3.45 -11.92
N MET A 350 2.66 2.77 -11.64
CA MET A 350 3.66 3.22 -10.67
C MET A 350 4.72 4.07 -11.37
N PHE A 351 4.81 5.35 -10.97
CA PHE A 351 5.91 6.24 -11.37
C PHE A 351 6.58 6.83 -10.13
N VAL A 352 7.91 6.90 -10.16
CA VAL A 352 8.80 7.47 -9.13
C VAL A 352 8.71 6.72 -7.80
N GLU A 353 7.57 6.77 -7.14
CA GLU A 353 7.27 6.10 -5.87
C GLU A 353 5.88 5.46 -5.93
N PRO A 354 5.67 4.32 -5.26
CA PRO A 354 4.32 3.78 -5.09
C PRO A 354 3.42 4.82 -4.44
N PHE A 355 2.39 5.31 -5.16
CA PHE A 355 1.58 6.44 -4.67
C PHE A 355 0.95 6.16 -3.30
N PHE A 356 0.67 4.89 -3.01
CA PHE A 356 0.09 4.46 -1.75
C PHE A 356 1.04 4.61 -0.54
N LEU A 357 2.34 4.84 -0.78
CA LEU A 357 3.34 5.17 0.24
C LEU A 357 3.60 6.68 0.35
N THR A 358 3.03 7.47 -0.53
CA THR A 358 3.17 8.93 -0.59
C THR A 358 1.98 9.64 0.06
N PRO A 359 2.03 10.97 0.25
CA PRO A 359 0.86 11.75 0.67
C PRO A 359 -0.37 11.57 -0.22
N SER A 360 -0.17 11.26 -1.51
CA SER A 360 -1.27 11.02 -2.46
C SER A 360 -2.06 9.72 -2.18
N SER A 361 -1.63 8.88 -1.23
CA SER A 361 -2.41 7.74 -0.73
C SER A 361 -3.77 8.12 -0.15
N MET A 362 -3.96 9.39 0.17
CA MET A 362 -5.22 9.96 0.67
C MET A 362 -6.09 10.56 -0.44
N ASN A 363 -5.69 10.42 -1.70
CA ASN A 363 -6.50 10.83 -2.84
C ASN A 363 -7.76 9.97 -2.94
N LYS A 364 -8.82 10.57 -3.50
CA LYS A 364 -9.97 9.79 -3.96
C LYS A 364 -9.57 9.00 -5.20
N VAL A 365 -9.78 7.71 -5.18
CA VAL A 365 -9.37 6.82 -6.27
C VAL A 365 -10.59 6.04 -6.77
N GLY A 366 -10.86 6.12 -8.06
CA GLY A 366 -11.79 5.23 -8.74
C GLY A 366 -11.17 3.83 -8.96
N GLY A 367 -11.98 2.81 -9.05
CA GLY A 367 -11.55 1.45 -9.35
C GLY A 367 -12.72 0.58 -9.77
N LEU A 368 -12.45 -0.63 -10.22
CA LEU A 368 -13.48 -1.57 -10.68
C LEU A 368 -14.65 -1.71 -9.69
N ALA A 369 -14.37 -1.79 -8.39
CA ALA A 369 -15.40 -1.95 -7.38
C ALA A 369 -16.28 -0.70 -7.23
N SER A 370 -15.68 0.50 -7.16
CA SER A 370 -16.45 1.75 -7.03
C SER A 370 -17.26 2.08 -8.27
N GLU A 371 -16.71 1.81 -9.47
CA GLU A 371 -17.43 2.06 -10.72
C GLU A 371 -18.62 1.11 -10.86
N LEU A 372 -18.44 -0.19 -10.68
CA LEU A 372 -19.48 -1.19 -10.81
C LEU A 372 -20.53 -1.16 -9.68
N LYS A 373 -20.21 -0.55 -8.52
CA LYS A 373 -21.18 -0.38 -7.42
C LYS A 373 -22.44 0.34 -7.87
N ASN A 374 -22.30 1.36 -8.73
CA ASN A 374 -23.44 2.12 -9.26
C ASN A 374 -24.33 1.32 -10.21
N ASP A 375 -23.83 0.21 -10.74
CA ASP A 375 -24.58 -0.73 -11.59
C ASP A 375 -25.11 -1.94 -10.79
N GLY A 376 -25.06 -1.85 -9.45
CA GLY A 376 -25.64 -2.83 -8.52
C GLY A 376 -24.76 -4.08 -8.30
N TYR A 377 -23.47 -4.00 -8.56
CA TYR A 377 -22.54 -5.07 -8.23
C TYR A 377 -22.21 -5.10 -6.74
N TYR A 378 -22.24 -6.28 -6.17
CA TYR A 378 -21.60 -6.54 -4.87
C TYR A 378 -20.09 -6.67 -5.08
N SER A 379 -19.27 -6.27 -4.10
CA SER A 379 -17.81 -6.31 -4.27
C SER A 379 -17.08 -6.80 -3.03
N ALA A 380 -16.10 -7.69 -3.21
CA ALA A 380 -15.29 -8.22 -2.12
C ALA A 380 -13.84 -8.45 -2.54
N PHE A 381 -12.90 -8.15 -1.65
CA PHE A 381 -11.48 -8.37 -1.83
C PHE A 381 -10.97 -9.45 -0.87
N PHE A 382 -10.13 -10.36 -1.38
CA PHE A 382 -9.60 -11.50 -0.64
C PHE A 382 -8.08 -11.51 -0.61
N HIS A 383 -7.50 -11.72 0.58
CA HIS A 383 -6.05 -11.91 0.72
C HIS A 383 -5.73 -12.67 2.01
N GLY A 384 -5.12 -13.83 1.91
CA GLY A 384 -4.92 -14.77 3.04
C GLY A 384 -3.98 -14.30 4.15
N ALA A 385 -3.38 -13.11 4.05
CA ALA A 385 -2.54 -12.54 5.09
C ALA A 385 -3.37 -11.90 6.21
N GLU A 386 -2.68 -11.52 7.28
CA GLU A 386 -3.25 -10.72 8.38
C GLU A 386 -3.98 -9.48 7.83
N ASN A 387 -5.19 -9.23 8.34
CA ASN A 387 -5.98 -8.06 7.93
C ASN A 387 -5.16 -6.78 8.14
N GLY A 388 -5.09 -5.95 7.11
CA GLY A 388 -4.28 -4.73 7.12
C GLY A 388 -2.83 -4.90 6.68
N SER A 389 -2.36 -6.12 6.44
CA SER A 389 -1.03 -6.36 5.88
C SER A 389 -0.83 -5.61 4.57
N MET A 390 0.34 -5.00 4.38
CA MET A 390 0.76 -4.27 3.18
C MET A 390 -0.18 -3.14 2.71
N GLY A 391 -1.20 -2.76 3.51
CA GLY A 391 -2.18 -1.74 3.15
C GLY A 391 -3.27 -2.21 2.18
N PHE A 392 -3.39 -3.51 1.90
CA PHE A 392 -4.36 -4.05 0.94
C PHE A 392 -5.79 -3.81 1.36
N GLN A 393 -6.11 -4.01 2.64
CA GLN A 393 -7.45 -3.70 3.16
C GLN A 393 -7.79 -2.20 3.03
N ALA A 394 -6.80 -1.33 3.28
CA ALA A 394 -6.97 0.11 3.14
C ALA A 394 -7.24 0.48 1.67
N PHE A 395 -6.47 -0.08 0.73
CA PHE A 395 -6.67 0.15 -0.70
C PHE A 395 -8.03 -0.37 -1.17
N ALA A 396 -8.41 -1.59 -0.78
CA ALA A 396 -9.71 -2.17 -1.14
C ALA A 396 -10.87 -1.27 -0.69
N ARG A 397 -10.84 -0.76 0.54
CA ARG A 397 -11.84 0.19 1.04
C ARG A 397 -11.83 1.51 0.25
N THR A 398 -10.65 2.08 0.00
CA THR A 398 -10.50 3.35 -0.76
C THR A 398 -11.08 3.22 -2.17
N THR A 399 -10.93 2.07 -2.82
CA THR A 399 -11.42 1.79 -4.19
C THR A 399 -12.83 1.22 -4.23
N GLY A 400 -13.54 1.17 -3.09
CA GLY A 400 -14.97 0.92 -3.00
C GLY A 400 -15.38 -0.55 -2.83
N PHE A 401 -14.46 -1.47 -2.53
CA PHE A 401 -14.84 -2.83 -2.13
C PHE A 401 -15.64 -2.80 -0.83
N GLN A 402 -16.78 -3.48 -0.83
CA GLN A 402 -17.72 -3.53 0.31
C GLN A 402 -17.18 -4.40 1.43
N ASP A 403 -16.67 -5.57 1.08
CA ASP A 403 -16.12 -6.51 2.05
C ASP A 403 -14.67 -6.86 1.78
N TYR A 404 -13.97 -7.22 2.84
CA TYR A 404 -12.61 -7.70 2.83
C TYR A 404 -12.52 -9.00 3.61
N PHE A 405 -11.99 -10.04 2.98
CA PHE A 405 -11.80 -11.36 3.58
C PHE A 405 -10.31 -11.66 3.67
N GLY A 406 -9.78 -11.55 4.88
CA GLY A 406 -8.39 -11.86 5.20
C GLY A 406 -8.27 -13.12 6.05
N ARG A 407 -7.14 -13.26 6.73
CA ARG A 407 -6.90 -14.35 7.66
C ARG A 407 -7.93 -14.39 8.78
N THR A 408 -8.35 -13.24 9.31
CA THR A 408 -9.36 -13.17 10.38
C THR A 408 -10.66 -13.85 9.99
N GLU A 409 -11.15 -13.61 8.77
CA GLU A 409 -12.39 -14.20 8.26
C GLU A 409 -12.20 -15.68 7.88
N TYR A 410 -11.00 -16.06 7.44
CA TYR A 410 -10.65 -17.45 7.18
C TYR A 410 -10.63 -18.29 8.47
N ASP A 411 -9.91 -17.82 9.49
CA ASP A 411 -9.80 -18.51 10.79
C ASP A 411 -11.14 -18.63 11.52
N ALA A 412 -12.07 -17.71 11.27
CA ALA A 412 -13.42 -17.74 11.84
C ALA A 412 -14.38 -18.72 11.14
N ASP A 413 -14.03 -19.23 9.96
CA ASP A 413 -14.90 -20.14 9.20
C ASP A 413 -14.56 -21.61 9.54
N PRO A 414 -15.43 -22.34 10.25
CA PRO A 414 -15.14 -23.69 10.74
C PRO A 414 -15.04 -24.76 9.64
N ARG A 415 -15.26 -24.39 8.39
CA ARG A 415 -15.14 -25.29 7.23
C ARG A 415 -13.69 -25.48 6.78
N PHE A 416 -12.77 -24.63 7.26
CA PHE A 416 -11.38 -24.56 6.87
C PHE A 416 -10.44 -24.79 8.05
N GLY A 417 -9.15 -25.04 7.78
CA GLY A 417 -8.19 -25.45 8.80
C GLY A 417 -7.71 -24.34 9.75
N GLY A 418 -8.06 -23.08 9.49
CA GLY A 418 -7.64 -21.95 10.32
C GLY A 418 -6.12 -21.85 10.41
N GLU A 419 -5.58 -21.81 11.63
CA GLU A 419 -4.13 -21.71 11.90
C GLU A 419 -3.31 -22.86 11.29
N ASP A 420 -3.87 -24.05 11.10
CA ASP A 420 -3.15 -25.20 10.51
C ASP A 420 -2.85 -24.97 9.00
N ASP A 421 -3.60 -24.09 8.35
CA ASP A 421 -3.39 -23.72 6.95
C ASP A 421 -2.48 -22.49 6.77
N PHE A 422 -1.95 -21.92 7.86
CA PHE A 422 -1.04 -20.77 7.82
C PHE A 422 0.39 -21.21 7.49
N ASP A 423 1.05 -20.49 6.56
CA ASP A 423 2.42 -20.80 6.11
C ASP A 423 3.52 -20.52 7.16
N GLY A 424 3.14 -19.99 8.32
CA GLY A 424 4.03 -19.62 9.41
C GLY A 424 4.74 -18.29 9.20
N THR A 425 4.53 -17.59 8.10
CA THR A 425 5.26 -16.36 7.73
C THR A 425 4.34 -15.25 7.25
N TRP A 426 3.58 -15.47 6.19
CA TRP A 426 2.86 -14.41 5.47
C TRP A 426 1.35 -14.58 5.49
N ALA A 427 0.86 -15.75 5.08
CA ALA A 427 -0.56 -15.92 4.76
C ALA A 427 -1.02 -17.39 4.91
N ILE A 428 -2.32 -17.59 4.83
CA ILE A 428 -2.90 -18.90 4.56
C ILE A 428 -2.41 -19.39 3.19
N TRP A 429 -2.06 -20.69 3.08
CA TRP A 429 -1.65 -21.30 1.82
C TRP A 429 -2.66 -21.06 0.70
N ASP A 430 -2.18 -20.84 -0.53
CA ASP A 430 -3.05 -20.51 -1.67
C ASP A 430 -4.11 -21.57 -1.94
N GLU A 431 -3.82 -22.85 -1.77
CA GLU A 431 -4.79 -23.92 -2.05
C GLU A 431 -6.02 -23.83 -1.14
N PRO A 432 -5.93 -23.91 0.18
CA PRO A 432 -7.10 -23.78 1.05
C PRO A 432 -7.74 -22.39 0.98
N PHE A 433 -6.96 -21.32 0.79
CA PHE A 433 -7.50 -19.98 0.68
C PHE A 433 -8.33 -19.78 -0.62
N LEU A 434 -7.91 -20.35 -1.74
CA LEU A 434 -8.68 -20.31 -2.98
C LEU A 434 -9.96 -21.16 -2.91
N GLN A 435 -9.98 -22.25 -2.12
CA GLN A 435 -11.21 -23.01 -1.83
C GLN A 435 -12.18 -22.17 -0.98
N PHE A 436 -11.67 -21.47 0.03
CA PHE A 436 -12.45 -20.52 0.82
C PHE A 436 -13.02 -19.41 -0.08
N TYR A 437 -12.21 -18.82 -0.95
CA TYR A 437 -12.62 -17.81 -1.91
C TYR A 437 -13.80 -18.27 -2.78
N ALA A 438 -13.69 -19.42 -3.43
CA ALA A 438 -14.77 -19.97 -4.25
C ALA A 438 -16.04 -20.24 -3.46
N THR A 439 -15.90 -20.73 -2.22
CA THR A 439 -17.02 -21.04 -1.33
C THR A 439 -17.72 -19.75 -0.91
N LYS A 440 -16.99 -18.70 -0.53
CA LYS A 440 -17.54 -17.39 -0.16
C LYS A 440 -18.25 -16.71 -1.32
N MET A 441 -17.70 -16.77 -2.54
CA MET A 441 -18.40 -16.24 -3.72
C MET A 441 -19.76 -16.87 -3.95
N ASN A 442 -19.95 -18.13 -3.58
CA ASN A 442 -21.27 -18.80 -3.70
C ASN A 442 -22.30 -18.25 -2.70
N GLU A 443 -21.87 -17.55 -1.67
CA GLU A 443 -22.73 -16.90 -0.66
C GLU A 443 -23.08 -15.45 -1.06
N MET A 444 -22.49 -14.89 -2.12
CA MET A 444 -22.62 -13.50 -2.52
C MET A 444 -23.78 -13.26 -3.49
N PRO A 445 -24.42 -12.09 -3.42
CA PRO A 445 -25.41 -11.70 -4.43
C PRO A 445 -24.73 -11.42 -5.77
N GLN A 446 -25.42 -11.77 -6.86
CA GLN A 446 -24.96 -11.51 -8.24
C GLN A 446 -25.71 -10.32 -8.84
N PRO A 447 -25.07 -9.52 -9.72
CA PRO A 447 -23.69 -9.67 -10.15
C PRO A 447 -22.70 -9.22 -9.07
N PHE A 448 -21.52 -9.84 -9.04
CA PHE A 448 -20.44 -9.43 -8.16
C PHE A 448 -19.14 -9.13 -8.91
N ILE A 449 -18.31 -8.30 -8.31
CA ILE A 449 -16.89 -8.21 -8.61
C ILE A 449 -16.08 -8.66 -7.39
N THR A 450 -15.22 -9.63 -7.57
CA THR A 450 -14.30 -10.07 -6.52
C THR A 450 -12.87 -10.07 -7.03
N SER A 451 -11.93 -9.81 -6.12
CA SER A 451 -10.51 -9.96 -6.40
C SER A 451 -9.87 -10.79 -5.31
N VAL A 452 -9.00 -11.71 -5.69
CA VAL A 452 -8.13 -12.42 -4.76
C VAL A 452 -6.66 -12.13 -5.09
N PHE A 453 -5.88 -11.94 -4.03
CA PHE A 453 -4.43 -11.78 -4.12
C PHE A 453 -3.77 -12.96 -3.40
N THR A 454 -3.04 -13.81 -4.15
CA THR A 454 -2.37 -14.99 -3.59
C THR A 454 -1.07 -14.62 -2.86
N ALA A 455 -0.43 -15.56 -2.16
CA ALA A 455 0.75 -15.25 -1.36
C ALA A 455 1.83 -16.35 -1.35
N SER A 456 1.54 -17.59 -1.77
CA SER A 456 2.44 -18.72 -1.57
C SER A 456 3.73 -18.67 -2.41
N SER A 457 3.78 -17.82 -3.44
CA SER A 457 4.99 -17.60 -4.24
C SER A 457 5.91 -16.52 -3.68
N HIS A 458 5.62 -15.98 -2.49
CA HIS A 458 6.45 -14.98 -1.81
C HIS A 458 7.68 -15.61 -1.15
N HIS A 459 8.78 -14.83 -1.00
CA HIS A 459 9.93 -15.23 -0.19
C HIS A 459 9.47 -15.59 1.26
N PRO A 460 9.96 -16.67 1.88
CA PRO A 460 11.17 -17.44 1.63
C PRO A 460 11.02 -18.65 0.67
N PHE A 461 10.00 -18.68 -0.20
CA PHE A 461 9.79 -19.72 -1.21
C PHE A 461 9.63 -21.10 -0.60
N VAL A 462 8.70 -21.25 0.30
CA VAL A 462 8.30 -22.51 0.92
C VAL A 462 6.97 -22.99 0.34
N ILE A 463 6.69 -24.29 0.47
CA ILE A 463 5.43 -24.92 0.08
C ILE A 463 4.97 -25.83 1.22
N PRO A 464 3.68 -26.21 1.31
CA PRO A 464 3.20 -27.13 2.33
C PRO A 464 4.00 -28.45 2.30
N GLY A 465 4.28 -29.00 3.49
CA GLY A 465 5.14 -30.18 3.64
C GLY A 465 4.69 -31.41 2.86
N GLU A 466 3.40 -31.56 2.65
CA GLU A 466 2.79 -32.64 1.85
C GLU A 466 3.16 -32.58 0.37
N TYR A 467 3.43 -31.38 -0.17
CA TYR A 467 3.86 -31.17 -1.54
C TYR A 467 5.37 -31.21 -1.76
N SER A 468 6.18 -31.30 -0.69
CA SER A 468 7.65 -31.28 -0.78
C SER A 468 8.24 -32.41 -1.63
N ASN A 469 7.57 -33.57 -1.69
CA ASN A 469 7.98 -34.70 -2.53
C ASN A 469 7.42 -34.60 -3.97
N VAL A 470 6.41 -33.79 -4.20
CA VAL A 470 5.74 -33.58 -5.50
C VAL A 470 6.42 -32.48 -6.28
N TYR A 471 6.64 -31.33 -5.63
CA TYR A 471 7.26 -30.15 -6.23
C TYR A 471 8.66 -29.94 -5.68
N LYS A 472 9.61 -30.70 -6.25
CA LYS A 472 11.02 -30.60 -5.86
C LYS A 472 11.59 -29.25 -6.31
N GLU A 473 12.60 -28.78 -5.55
CA GLU A 473 13.36 -27.62 -5.95
C GLU A 473 14.24 -27.94 -7.16
N GLU A 474 13.93 -27.34 -8.28
CA GLU A 474 14.64 -27.47 -9.55
C GLU A 474 14.82 -26.05 -10.11
N GLY A 475 16.08 -25.62 -10.34
CA GLY A 475 16.40 -24.26 -10.77
C GLY A 475 16.26 -23.23 -9.63
N LEU A 476 15.47 -22.18 -9.85
CA LEU A 476 15.26 -21.13 -8.86
C LEU A 476 14.30 -21.57 -7.74
N PRO A 477 14.52 -21.14 -6.49
CA PRO A 477 13.66 -21.52 -5.35
C PRO A 477 12.17 -21.22 -5.55
N ILE A 478 11.82 -20.19 -6.30
CA ILE A 478 10.44 -19.81 -6.60
C ILE A 478 9.70 -20.85 -7.46
N HIS A 479 10.40 -21.65 -8.30
CA HIS A 479 9.76 -22.56 -9.27
C HIS A 479 8.83 -23.58 -8.62
N LYS A 480 9.22 -24.14 -7.45
CA LYS A 480 8.36 -25.04 -6.69
C LYS A 480 7.08 -24.37 -6.20
N CYS A 481 7.17 -23.09 -5.80
CA CYS A 481 6.02 -22.30 -5.35
C CYS A 481 5.07 -22.00 -6.53
N ILE A 482 5.62 -21.67 -7.70
CA ILE A 482 4.83 -21.49 -8.94
C ILE A 482 4.06 -22.76 -9.30
N ARG A 483 4.69 -23.93 -9.22
CA ARG A 483 4.02 -25.23 -9.45
C ARG A 483 2.89 -25.49 -8.45
N TYR A 484 3.13 -25.14 -7.18
CA TYR A 484 2.12 -25.26 -6.13
C TYR A 484 0.93 -24.32 -6.38
N THR A 485 1.20 -23.05 -6.68
CA THR A 485 0.15 -22.06 -6.97
C THR A 485 -0.63 -22.42 -8.26
N ASP A 486 0.02 -22.94 -9.29
CA ASP A 486 -0.68 -23.47 -10.48
C ASP A 486 -1.65 -24.61 -10.13
N ASN A 487 -1.24 -25.51 -9.23
CA ASN A 487 -2.11 -26.56 -8.71
C ASN A 487 -3.27 -25.98 -7.87
N ALA A 488 -3.00 -25.01 -7.03
CA ALA A 488 -4.03 -24.32 -6.24
C ALA A 488 -5.09 -23.65 -7.15
N LEU A 489 -4.65 -22.97 -8.21
CA LEU A 489 -5.52 -22.41 -9.25
C LEU A 489 -6.33 -23.52 -9.96
N ARG A 490 -5.72 -24.63 -10.30
CA ARG A 490 -6.42 -25.79 -10.90
C ARG A 490 -7.55 -26.28 -9.99
N GLN A 491 -7.28 -26.41 -8.70
CA GLN A 491 -8.29 -26.85 -7.73
C GLN A 491 -9.40 -25.81 -7.55
N PHE A 492 -9.04 -24.51 -7.51
CA PHE A 492 -10.02 -23.43 -7.52
C PHE A 492 -10.97 -23.54 -8.71
N PHE A 493 -10.46 -23.65 -9.93
CA PHE A 493 -11.30 -23.76 -11.12
C PHE A 493 -12.12 -25.06 -11.16
N ASN A 494 -11.61 -26.15 -10.61
CA ASN A 494 -12.37 -27.39 -10.50
C ASN A 494 -13.59 -27.23 -9.57
N LEU A 495 -13.43 -26.54 -8.45
CA LEU A 495 -14.52 -26.21 -7.56
C LEU A 495 -15.47 -25.17 -8.19
N ALA A 496 -14.91 -24.08 -8.75
CA ALA A 496 -15.69 -23.01 -9.37
C ALA A 496 -16.63 -23.54 -10.48
N LYS A 497 -16.18 -24.50 -11.30
CA LYS A 497 -17.01 -25.13 -12.35
C LYS A 497 -18.29 -25.79 -11.82
N THR A 498 -18.35 -26.14 -10.54
CA THR A 498 -19.53 -26.70 -9.90
C THR A 498 -20.50 -25.63 -9.38
N MET A 499 -20.10 -24.37 -9.36
CA MET A 499 -20.86 -23.27 -8.80
C MET A 499 -21.78 -22.59 -9.83
N PRO A 500 -22.97 -22.14 -9.43
CA PRO A 500 -23.96 -21.57 -10.36
C PRO A 500 -23.52 -20.26 -11.02
N TRP A 501 -22.58 -19.55 -10.41
CA TRP A 501 -22.06 -18.29 -10.93
C TRP A 501 -21.00 -18.47 -12.02
N TYR A 502 -20.38 -19.65 -12.16
CA TYR A 502 -19.20 -19.88 -13.01
C TYR A 502 -19.43 -19.51 -14.48
N SER A 503 -20.50 -20.01 -15.08
CA SER A 503 -20.78 -19.81 -16.51
C SER A 503 -21.08 -18.36 -16.88
N ASN A 504 -21.51 -17.54 -15.91
CA ASN A 504 -21.80 -16.12 -16.10
C ASN A 504 -20.69 -15.24 -15.50
N THR A 505 -19.42 -15.62 -15.63
CA THR A 505 -18.30 -14.91 -15.00
C THR A 505 -17.20 -14.64 -16.02
N LEU A 506 -16.71 -13.39 -16.05
CA LEU A 506 -15.45 -13.03 -16.67
C LEU A 506 -14.32 -13.21 -15.64
N PHE A 507 -13.39 -14.10 -15.92
CA PHE A 507 -12.17 -14.28 -15.13
C PHE A 507 -11.03 -13.49 -15.76
N VAL A 508 -10.30 -12.74 -14.91
CA VAL A 508 -9.07 -12.04 -15.27
C VAL A 508 -7.95 -12.65 -14.45
N LEU A 509 -6.88 -13.13 -15.09
CA LEU A 509 -5.68 -13.63 -14.41
C LEU A 509 -4.48 -12.79 -14.82
N THR A 510 -3.77 -12.27 -13.82
CA THR A 510 -2.52 -11.55 -13.99
C THR A 510 -1.61 -11.77 -12.78
N SER A 511 -0.32 -11.45 -12.88
CA SER A 511 0.53 -11.34 -11.68
C SER A 511 0.53 -9.91 -11.16
N ASP A 512 0.93 -9.72 -9.92
CA ASP A 512 1.19 -8.37 -9.37
C ASP A 512 2.48 -7.78 -9.93
N HIS A 513 3.56 -8.55 -9.95
CA HIS A 513 4.86 -8.24 -10.56
C HIS A 513 5.61 -9.53 -10.92
N THR A 514 6.81 -9.38 -11.50
CA THR A 514 7.75 -10.49 -11.71
C THR A 514 8.72 -10.62 -10.53
N ASN A 515 9.43 -11.74 -10.45
CA ASN A 515 10.41 -11.99 -9.39
C ASN A 515 11.76 -12.45 -9.96
N GLN A 516 12.26 -13.60 -9.52
CA GLN A 516 13.52 -14.19 -9.99
C GLN A 516 13.39 -14.67 -11.45
N SER A 517 14.52 -14.63 -12.16
CA SER A 517 14.61 -15.07 -13.55
C SER A 517 15.95 -15.75 -13.81
N ASP A 518 15.96 -16.83 -14.60
CA ASP A 518 17.15 -17.53 -15.06
C ASP A 518 17.36 -17.47 -16.59
N HIS A 519 16.41 -16.91 -17.33
CA HIS A 519 16.57 -16.70 -18.79
C HIS A 519 16.95 -15.25 -19.11
N ALA A 520 17.94 -15.09 -19.97
CA ALA A 520 18.54 -13.79 -20.30
C ALA A 520 17.53 -12.73 -20.80
N TYR A 521 16.49 -13.14 -21.54
CA TYR A 521 15.44 -12.22 -21.99
C TYR A 521 14.69 -11.58 -20.78
N TYR A 522 14.32 -12.40 -19.80
CA TYR A 522 13.56 -11.97 -18.63
C TYR A 522 14.42 -11.17 -17.61
N GLN A 523 15.75 -11.17 -17.79
CA GLN A 523 16.68 -10.34 -17.01
C GLN A 523 16.95 -8.95 -17.65
N THR A 524 16.40 -8.70 -18.84
CA THR A 524 16.51 -7.35 -19.48
C THR A 524 15.58 -6.34 -18.80
N ASP A 525 15.80 -5.05 -19.09
CA ASP A 525 15.00 -3.94 -18.56
C ASP A 525 13.49 -4.09 -18.86
N ILE A 526 13.13 -4.66 -20.00
CA ILE A 526 11.74 -4.95 -20.37
C ILE A 526 11.28 -6.32 -19.87
N GLY A 527 12.14 -7.34 -19.96
CA GLY A 527 11.83 -8.71 -19.57
C GLY A 527 11.45 -8.82 -18.09
N GLY A 528 12.09 -8.00 -17.26
CA GLY A 528 11.76 -7.87 -15.84
C GLY A 528 10.34 -7.39 -15.54
N PHE A 529 9.58 -6.90 -16.51
CA PHE A 529 8.18 -6.49 -16.37
C PHE A 529 7.20 -7.44 -17.07
N CYS A 530 7.66 -8.53 -17.70
CA CYS A 530 6.78 -9.45 -18.44
C CYS A 530 5.81 -10.17 -17.48
N SER A 531 4.54 -9.80 -17.51
CA SER A 531 3.44 -10.32 -16.68
C SER A 531 2.31 -10.84 -17.57
N PRO A 532 1.63 -11.95 -17.21
CA PRO A 532 0.48 -12.41 -17.96
C PRO A 532 -0.69 -11.44 -17.82
N VAL A 533 -1.44 -11.23 -18.90
CA VAL A 533 -2.77 -10.62 -18.92
C VAL A 533 -3.69 -11.57 -19.68
N VAL A 534 -4.62 -12.18 -18.96
CA VAL A 534 -5.47 -13.26 -19.47
C VAL A 534 -6.92 -12.96 -19.13
N PHE A 535 -7.80 -13.01 -20.15
CA PHE A 535 -9.25 -12.88 -19.98
C PHE A 535 -9.91 -14.19 -20.39
N PHE A 536 -10.61 -14.85 -19.48
CA PHE A 536 -11.30 -16.10 -19.68
C PHE A 536 -12.79 -15.97 -19.43
N ASP A 537 -13.60 -16.28 -20.42
CA ASP A 537 -15.05 -16.34 -20.30
C ASP A 537 -15.56 -17.76 -20.63
N PRO A 538 -16.00 -18.53 -19.63
CA PRO A 538 -16.47 -19.90 -19.85
C PRO A 538 -17.78 -19.97 -20.66
N SER A 539 -18.50 -18.88 -20.85
CA SER A 539 -19.70 -18.88 -21.72
C SER A 539 -19.35 -18.97 -23.20
N GLY A 540 -18.11 -18.67 -23.59
CA GLY A 540 -17.67 -18.65 -24.98
C GLY A 540 -18.04 -17.39 -25.75
N GLU A 541 -18.58 -16.35 -25.08
CA GLU A 541 -18.86 -15.05 -25.72
C GLU A 541 -17.58 -14.30 -26.08
N LEU A 542 -16.47 -14.61 -25.42
CA LEU A 542 -15.16 -14.04 -25.70
C LEU A 542 -14.31 -15.04 -26.50
N GLU A 543 -14.06 -14.74 -27.76
CA GLU A 543 -13.28 -15.61 -28.67
C GLU A 543 -11.82 -15.71 -28.17
N ALA A 544 -11.40 -16.93 -27.82
CA ALA A 544 -10.06 -17.21 -27.33
C ALA A 544 -8.99 -17.02 -28.41
N GLY A 545 -7.79 -16.64 -28.00
CA GLY A 545 -6.63 -16.51 -28.87
C GLY A 545 -5.56 -15.57 -28.34
N GLU A 546 -4.33 -15.78 -28.78
CA GLU A 546 -3.24 -14.83 -28.53
C GLU A 546 -3.31 -13.66 -29.50
N ARG A 547 -3.37 -12.45 -28.99
CA ARG A 547 -3.39 -11.22 -29.79
C ARG A 547 -1.97 -10.65 -29.92
N ASP A 548 -1.60 -10.21 -31.13
CA ASP A 548 -0.33 -9.52 -31.38
C ASP A 548 -0.47 -8.02 -31.05
N ALA A 549 -0.67 -7.74 -29.77
CA ALA A 549 -0.86 -6.40 -29.23
C ALA A 549 0.01 -6.26 -27.97
N ILE A 550 0.25 -5.01 -27.54
CA ILE A 550 0.92 -4.69 -26.29
C ILE A 550 -0.17 -4.49 -25.23
N ALA A 551 -0.06 -5.19 -24.11
CA ALA A 551 -0.98 -5.08 -22.99
C ALA A 551 -0.20 -4.78 -21.68
N GLN A 552 -0.87 -4.16 -20.75
CA GLN A 552 -0.31 -3.88 -19.42
C GLN A 552 -1.41 -3.96 -18.35
N GLN A 553 -1.02 -4.02 -17.09
CA GLN A 553 -1.96 -4.17 -15.98
C GLN A 553 -2.99 -3.04 -15.91
N ILE A 554 -2.58 -1.80 -16.19
CA ILE A 554 -3.50 -0.65 -16.16
C ILE A 554 -4.61 -0.73 -17.22
N ASP A 555 -4.48 -1.60 -18.22
CA ASP A 555 -5.48 -1.84 -19.24
C ASP A 555 -6.62 -2.75 -18.76
N ILE A 556 -6.42 -3.48 -17.65
CA ILE A 556 -7.41 -4.45 -17.14
C ILE A 556 -8.71 -3.76 -16.76
N MET A 557 -8.64 -2.68 -16.00
CA MET A 557 -9.84 -1.94 -15.59
C MET A 557 -10.68 -1.42 -16.78
N PRO A 558 -10.12 -0.65 -17.72
CA PRO A 558 -10.91 -0.17 -18.87
C PRO A 558 -11.40 -1.30 -19.78
N THR A 559 -10.65 -2.39 -19.94
CA THR A 559 -11.07 -3.56 -20.72
C THR A 559 -12.25 -4.29 -20.08
N VAL A 560 -12.24 -4.48 -18.76
CA VAL A 560 -13.36 -5.09 -18.03
C VAL A 560 -14.60 -4.20 -18.10
N LEU A 561 -14.46 -2.89 -17.86
CA LEU A 561 -15.57 -1.93 -17.93
C LEU A 561 -16.16 -1.87 -19.36
N GLY A 562 -15.32 -1.81 -20.39
CA GLY A 562 -15.74 -1.85 -21.79
C GLY A 562 -16.46 -3.15 -22.16
N TYR A 563 -15.94 -4.31 -21.73
CA TYR A 563 -16.57 -5.61 -21.96
C TYR A 563 -17.96 -5.72 -21.31
N LEU A 564 -18.11 -5.18 -20.10
CA LEU A 564 -19.42 -5.14 -19.41
C LEU A 564 -20.39 -4.10 -19.98
N GLY A 565 -19.91 -3.18 -20.83
CA GLY A 565 -20.72 -2.09 -21.39
C GLY A 565 -21.00 -1.00 -20.35
N TYR A 566 -20.01 -0.67 -19.51
CA TYR A 566 -20.11 0.44 -18.55
C TYR A 566 -20.28 1.78 -19.29
N ASP A 567 -21.23 2.61 -18.86
CA ASP A 567 -21.72 3.78 -19.62
C ASP A 567 -21.48 5.14 -18.93
N LYS A 568 -20.62 5.17 -17.91
CA LYS A 568 -20.29 6.41 -17.20
C LYS A 568 -18.82 6.76 -17.38
N ASP A 569 -18.50 8.05 -17.28
CA ASP A 569 -17.14 8.53 -17.32
C ASP A 569 -16.33 7.98 -16.14
N TYR A 570 -15.09 7.58 -16.41
CA TYR A 570 -14.15 7.10 -15.38
C TYR A 570 -12.71 7.49 -15.73
N ILE A 571 -11.83 7.44 -14.74
CA ILE A 571 -10.39 7.67 -14.91
C ILE A 571 -9.66 6.33 -14.88
N SER A 572 -8.85 6.09 -15.92
CA SER A 572 -7.85 5.03 -15.98
C SER A 572 -6.72 5.45 -16.91
N PHE A 573 -5.47 5.18 -16.53
CA PHE A 573 -4.32 5.50 -17.39
C PHE A 573 -4.10 4.46 -18.50
N GLY A 574 -4.77 3.32 -18.46
CA GLY A 574 -4.73 2.30 -19.50
C GLY A 574 -5.77 2.50 -20.61
N ILE A 575 -5.87 1.51 -21.46
CA ILE A 575 -6.77 1.49 -22.62
C ILE A 575 -7.67 0.25 -22.60
N ASP A 576 -8.84 0.31 -23.25
CA ASP A 576 -9.67 -0.87 -23.50
C ASP A 576 -9.03 -1.73 -24.61
N LEU A 577 -8.44 -2.85 -24.24
CA LEU A 577 -7.75 -3.78 -25.14
C LEU A 577 -8.67 -4.48 -26.12
N PHE A 578 -9.99 -4.52 -25.86
CA PHE A 578 -10.96 -5.12 -26.78
C PHE A 578 -11.43 -4.14 -27.84
N ALA A 579 -11.44 -2.84 -27.53
CA ALA A 579 -11.84 -1.79 -28.45
C ALA A 579 -10.65 -1.15 -29.21
N THR A 580 -9.43 -1.19 -28.65
CA THR A 580 -8.26 -0.53 -29.22
C THR A 580 -7.59 -1.42 -30.28
N PRO A 581 -7.34 -0.92 -31.51
CA PRO A 581 -6.57 -1.64 -32.51
C PRO A 581 -5.15 -1.99 -32.02
N ALA A 582 -4.64 -3.16 -32.39
CA ALA A 582 -3.34 -3.63 -31.93
C ALA A 582 -2.16 -2.65 -32.23
N ALA A 583 -2.25 -1.90 -33.32
CA ALA A 583 -1.23 -0.91 -33.69
C ALA A 583 -1.19 0.31 -32.76
N ASP A 584 -2.29 0.60 -32.06
CA ASP A 584 -2.43 1.75 -31.18
C ASP A 584 -2.20 1.40 -29.70
N THR A 585 -1.97 0.12 -29.41
CA THR A 585 -1.67 -0.36 -28.04
C THR A 585 -0.24 -0.01 -27.64
N TRP A 586 -0.04 0.26 -26.35
CA TRP A 586 1.21 0.70 -25.78
C TRP A 586 1.37 0.22 -24.34
N ALA A 587 2.58 0.31 -23.79
CA ALA A 587 2.81 0.08 -22.37
C ALA A 587 3.82 1.07 -21.80
N VAL A 588 3.72 1.30 -20.49
CA VAL A 588 4.63 2.16 -19.74
C VAL A 588 5.00 1.53 -18.41
N ASN A 589 6.26 1.67 -18.02
CA ASN A 589 6.72 1.32 -16.68
C ASN A 589 7.88 2.22 -16.24
N TYR A 590 8.26 2.11 -14.98
CA TYR A 590 9.29 2.94 -14.36
C TYR A 590 10.16 2.10 -13.43
N LEU A 591 11.48 2.29 -13.56
CA LEU A 591 12.45 1.67 -12.66
C LEU A 591 13.70 2.53 -12.52
N ASN A 592 14.13 2.78 -11.29
CA ASN A 592 15.41 3.42 -10.97
C ASN A 592 15.67 4.75 -11.72
N GLY A 593 14.66 5.60 -11.84
CA GLY A 593 14.78 6.91 -12.50
C GLY A 593 14.56 6.89 -14.01
N ILE A 594 14.26 5.72 -14.59
CA ILE A 594 14.04 5.57 -16.04
C ILE A 594 12.58 5.17 -16.30
N TYR A 595 11.90 5.94 -17.11
CA TYR A 595 10.63 5.59 -17.73
C TYR A 595 10.88 4.77 -18.99
N GLN A 596 10.10 3.73 -19.20
CA GLN A 596 10.11 2.91 -20.41
C GLN A 596 8.76 3.06 -21.09
N TYR A 597 8.75 3.29 -22.40
CA TYR A 597 7.54 3.40 -23.20
C TYR A 597 7.64 2.49 -24.42
N LEU A 598 6.64 1.61 -24.56
CA LEU A 598 6.59 0.62 -25.62
C LEU A 598 5.42 0.93 -26.55
N LYS A 599 5.67 0.96 -27.85
CA LYS A 599 4.63 1.11 -28.88
C LYS A 599 5.10 0.50 -30.21
N GLY A 600 4.24 -0.25 -30.88
CA GLY A 600 4.63 -0.95 -32.11
C GLY A 600 5.81 -1.90 -31.88
N ASP A 601 6.92 -1.68 -32.61
CA ASP A 601 8.17 -2.44 -32.47
C ASP A 601 9.18 -1.80 -31.53
N TRP A 602 8.89 -0.60 -31.00
CA TRP A 602 9.86 0.24 -30.34
C TRP A 602 9.67 0.30 -28.82
N MET A 603 10.80 0.39 -28.14
CA MET A 603 10.90 0.68 -26.71
C MET A 603 11.81 1.89 -26.52
N LEU A 604 11.27 2.96 -25.94
CA LEU A 604 12.00 4.17 -25.54
C LEU A 604 12.34 4.11 -24.06
N GLN A 605 13.56 4.54 -23.71
CA GLN A 605 13.96 4.85 -22.32
C GLN A 605 14.15 6.36 -22.16
N PHE A 606 13.57 6.91 -21.08
CA PHE A 606 13.55 8.35 -20.80
C PHE A 606 13.85 8.61 -19.32
N ASP A 607 14.75 9.55 -19.03
CA ASP A 607 15.21 9.87 -17.66
C ASP A 607 14.41 10.98 -16.95
N GLY A 608 13.28 11.39 -17.52
CA GLY A 608 12.48 12.52 -17.05
C GLY A 608 12.88 13.85 -17.72
N HIS A 609 14.03 13.92 -18.39
CA HIS A 609 14.52 15.11 -19.07
C HIS A 609 14.75 14.87 -20.56
N LYS A 610 15.35 13.73 -20.91
CA LYS A 610 15.70 13.36 -22.29
C LYS A 610 15.61 11.86 -22.51
N SER A 611 15.42 11.46 -23.75
CA SER A 611 15.55 10.07 -24.17
C SER A 611 17.00 9.60 -24.00
N THR A 612 17.19 8.40 -23.44
CA THR A 612 18.49 7.78 -23.18
C THR A 612 18.78 6.60 -24.09
N ALA A 613 17.75 5.89 -24.54
CA ALA A 613 17.87 4.77 -25.46
C ALA A 613 16.57 4.54 -26.24
N LEU A 614 16.73 3.94 -27.44
CA LEU A 614 15.63 3.45 -28.27
C LEU A 614 16.02 2.09 -28.85
N TYR A 615 15.12 1.09 -28.66
CA TYR A 615 15.35 -0.28 -29.10
C TYR A 615 14.22 -0.79 -29.98
N ARG A 616 14.52 -1.66 -30.95
CA ARG A 616 13.50 -2.49 -31.61
C ARG A 616 13.28 -3.78 -30.81
N PHE A 617 12.58 -3.69 -29.70
CA PHE A 617 12.50 -4.75 -28.69
C PHE A 617 11.95 -6.10 -29.22
N ARG A 618 11.12 -6.09 -30.28
CA ARG A 618 10.63 -7.34 -30.88
C ARG A 618 11.72 -8.09 -31.65
N ALA A 619 12.65 -7.37 -32.27
CA ALA A 619 13.77 -7.94 -33.03
C ALA A 619 15.05 -8.10 -32.19
N ASP A 620 15.32 -7.12 -31.31
CA ASP A 620 16.46 -7.11 -30.39
C ASP A 620 16.01 -7.43 -28.96
N GLN A 621 15.66 -8.71 -28.73
CA GLN A 621 15.11 -9.17 -27.44
C GLN A 621 16.05 -8.91 -26.25
N LEU A 622 17.35 -8.79 -26.46
CA LEU A 622 18.34 -8.55 -25.41
C LEU A 622 18.74 -7.07 -25.28
N LEU A 623 18.08 -6.16 -26.01
CA LEU A 623 18.27 -4.71 -25.97
C LEU A 623 19.75 -4.30 -26.14
N LYS A 624 20.44 -4.90 -27.10
CA LYS A 624 21.88 -4.68 -27.32
C LYS A 624 22.19 -3.50 -28.25
N HIS A 625 21.24 -3.12 -29.12
CA HIS A 625 21.44 -2.11 -30.16
C HIS A 625 20.59 -0.88 -29.90
N ASN A 626 21.22 0.12 -29.26
CA ASN A 626 20.58 1.43 -29.03
C ASN A 626 20.55 2.25 -30.32
N LEU A 627 19.36 2.41 -30.88
CA LEU A 627 19.10 3.10 -32.16
C LEU A 627 18.69 4.57 -32.00
N LEU A 628 18.86 5.17 -30.83
CA LEU A 628 18.41 6.55 -30.52
C LEU A 628 19.01 7.58 -31.49
N LYS A 629 20.28 7.41 -31.83
CA LYS A 629 20.97 8.34 -32.76
C LYS A 629 20.59 8.11 -34.23
N GLU A 630 20.15 6.90 -34.57
CA GLU A 630 19.83 6.49 -35.93
C GLU A 630 18.37 6.77 -36.28
N GLN A 631 17.48 6.78 -35.26
CA GLN A 631 16.05 6.99 -35.39
C GLN A 631 15.54 8.13 -34.50
N PRO A 632 16.05 9.36 -34.59
CA PRO A 632 15.68 10.47 -33.72
C PRO A 632 14.24 10.93 -33.93
N GLY A 633 13.67 10.72 -35.10
CA GLY A 633 12.29 11.06 -35.41
C GLY A 633 11.30 10.18 -34.64
N GLU A 634 11.52 8.88 -34.63
CA GLU A 634 10.70 7.91 -33.88
C GLU A 634 10.81 8.17 -32.38
N ALA A 635 12.02 8.36 -31.88
CA ALA A 635 12.25 8.69 -30.48
C ALA A 635 11.51 9.97 -30.05
N ALA A 636 11.46 11.01 -30.89
CA ALA A 636 10.79 12.27 -30.59
C ALA A 636 9.26 12.10 -30.48
N VAL A 637 8.65 11.26 -31.33
CA VAL A 637 7.22 10.96 -31.28
C VAL A 637 6.89 10.22 -29.99
N MET A 638 7.63 9.16 -29.66
CA MET A 638 7.44 8.36 -28.45
C MET A 638 7.70 9.17 -27.18
N GLU A 639 8.74 10.03 -27.18
CA GLU A 639 9.04 10.91 -26.05
C GLU A 639 7.88 11.88 -25.78
N ARG A 640 7.28 12.44 -26.84
CA ARG A 640 6.13 13.35 -26.73
C ARG A 640 4.92 12.64 -26.08
N GLU A 641 4.61 11.44 -26.51
CA GLU A 641 3.50 10.64 -25.95
C GLU A 641 3.77 10.27 -24.50
N LEU A 642 4.97 9.77 -24.18
CA LEU A 642 5.37 9.41 -22.81
C LEU A 642 5.33 10.62 -21.87
N LYS A 643 5.83 11.79 -22.31
CA LYS A 643 5.78 13.04 -21.54
C LYS A 643 4.34 13.43 -21.18
N ALA A 644 3.38 13.23 -22.10
CA ALA A 644 1.99 13.51 -21.84
C ALA A 644 1.40 12.57 -20.78
N VAL A 645 1.72 11.27 -20.83
CA VAL A 645 1.31 10.31 -19.80
C VAL A 645 1.91 10.70 -18.44
N ILE A 646 3.20 11.02 -18.37
CA ILE A 646 3.89 11.42 -17.13
C ILE A 646 3.26 12.68 -16.54
N GLN A 647 3.08 13.74 -17.33
CA GLN A 647 2.53 15.00 -16.84
C GLN A 647 1.09 14.82 -16.37
N SER A 648 0.24 14.13 -17.14
CA SER A 648 -1.13 13.83 -16.76
C SER A 648 -1.20 13.03 -15.44
N TYR A 649 -0.30 12.05 -15.25
CA TYR A 649 -0.20 11.31 -13.99
C TYR A 649 0.16 12.22 -12.81
N MET A 650 1.23 13.01 -12.95
CA MET A 650 1.72 13.89 -11.88
C MET A 650 0.68 14.95 -11.48
N GLU A 651 0.02 15.58 -12.45
CA GLU A 651 -1.05 16.56 -12.20
C GLU A 651 -2.22 15.95 -11.44
N ARG A 652 -2.66 14.76 -11.84
CA ARG A 652 -3.77 14.08 -11.18
C ARG A 652 -3.43 13.60 -9.78
N MET A 653 -2.21 13.14 -9.57
CA MET A 653 -1.71 12.76 -8.23
C MET A 653 -1.63 13.96 -7.29
N VAL A 654 -1.09 15.09 -7.75
CA VAL A 654 -0.92 16.29 -6.94
C VAL A 654 -2.26 16.97 -6.65
N HIS A 655 -3.15 17.04 -7.65
CA HIS A 655 -4.42 17.77 -7.55
C HIS A 655 -5.64 16.91 -7.16
N ASP A 656 -5.44 15.65 -6.73
CA ASP A 656 -6.51 14.72 -6.34
C ASP A 656 -7.59 14.54 -7.41
N ARG A 657 -7.16 14.24 -8.65
CA ARG A 657 -8.04 14.10 -9.81
C ARG A 657 -8.01 12.67 -10.38
N LEU A 658 -8.12 11.65 -9.52
CA LEU A 658 -8.11 10.23 -9.89
C LEU A 658 -9.52 9.62 -9.97
N THR A 659 -10.55 10.47 -9.99
CA THR A 659 -11.94 10.12 -10.26
C THR A 659 -12.50 11.06 -11.32
N ALA A 660 -13.49 10.60 -12.09
CA ALA A 660 -14.16 11.45 -13.08
C ALA A 660 -15.15 12.46 -12.47
N ARG A 661 -15.46 12.31 -11.19
CA ARG A 661 -16.47 13.12 -10.48
C ARG A 661 -15.91 13.71 -9.19
#